data_82f392f263a5ed716d47c3688b557224
#
_entry.id   82f392f263a5ed716d47c3688b557224
#
_cell.length_a   1.000
_cell.length_b   1.000
_cell.length_c   1.000
_cell.angle_alpha   90.00
_cell.angle_beta   90.00
_cell.angle_gamma   90.00
#
_symmetry.space_group_name_H-M   'P 1'
#
loop_
_entity.id
_entity.type
_entity.pdbx_description
1 polymer ?
#
loop_
_entity_poly.entity_id
_entity_poly.type
_entity_poly.pdbx_seq_one_letter_code
_entity_poly.pdbx_strand_id
1 'polypeptide(L)'
;VRIDREPLGLRARVVDAPGGARLFVEQDPRIERAFRNGLVLAGDAIHPLAPNRLTGRELADLPRGRFFADDELATLVTEVLPDLGERIPLAIETRKLPSARRGEKPRLRIEVEREGDGLRVLPTLVYGRPPVARIDAGRLVHLGGGEVPIRDEPAENAAITRLRSELGLRPGIAVRLGASEAIDFATRLADANVEVAGTAHHDFALRGRLEASLEIDDDRLDLTFTLADDATSEGDAGEDASASARHAGASRTADRGGRGRDAGGVGARAEAVIEAWSRGESVVALEGGGFARLPEDWLQRFGDRVADLLGALDARGRVARHALPDLARLCDALEKPPPPSLEGLRPLLEGFETIPHAALPAGLEGVLRDYQRRGVDWLVFLRRAGLGALLADDMGLGKTLQALCAVEGRTLVVAPTSVLHGWVREIERFRPELACALYHGPSRSLDPKADITITSYALLRQDVDRLAKTTWDCVILDEAQAIKNPDSQIARAAFRLDARARVALTGTPVENRLEELWSQLHFLNPGLLGGRTAFRDRYARPIAEGDDTVTVRLRRRIRPFLLRRLKSEVAPELPPLSEIVLDCELSPDERAVYDSVRAATVRDVVERLRGGGNVMAALEALLRLRQAACHAALVPGQDDMEGASSKLETLYARLEEAVADGHKALVFSQWTSLLDRVEPGLAERNIEWLRLDGSTRDRGAVVERFQSEDGPPVMLLSLRAGGTGLNLT
;
A
#
# COMPACT_ATOMS: atom_id res chain seq x y z
N VAL A 1 -78.43 63.71 5.32
CA VAL A 1 -77.25 62.83 4.99
C VAL A 1 -76.06 63.74 4.93
N ARG A 2 -75.09 63.52 5.79
CA ARG A 2 -73.83 64.25 5.86
C ARG A 2 -72.91 63.71 4.74
N ILE A 3 -72.09 64.56 4.08
CA ILE A 3 -71.06 64.13 3.09
C ILE A 3 -69.73 64.17 3.80
N ASP A 4 -69.08 63.02 3.86
CA ASP A 4 -67.71 62.88 4.35
C ASP A 4 -66.73 62.58 3.18
N ARG A 5 -65.56 63.17 3.20
CA ARG A 5 -64.57 63.05 2.15
C ARG A 5 -63.59 61.86 2.37
N GLU A 6 -63.64 61.22 3.55
CA GLU A 6 -62.81 60.02 3.83
C GLU A 6 -63.35 58.86 2.99
N PRO A 7 -62.49 58.24 2.11
CA PRO A 7 -62.92 57.12 1.32
C PRO A 7 -63.01 55.87 2.20
N LEU A 8 -64.08 55.11 2.08
CA LEU A 8 -64.25 53.81 2.75
C LEU A 8 -64.29 52.69 1.73
N GLY A 9 -63.63 51.55 2.04
CA GLY A 9 -63.57 50.45 1.09
C GLY A 9 -63.22 49.13 1.77
N LEU A 10 -62.29 48.36 1.14
CA LEU A 10 -61.76 47.14 1.73
C LEU A 10 -60.69 47.48 2.74
N ARG A 11 -60.58 46.67 3.79
CA ARG A 11 -59.50 46.70 4.76
C ARG A 11 -58.96 45.31 5.01
N ALA A 12 -57.69 45.21 5.31
CA ALA A 12 -57.12 43.98 5.78
C ALA A 12 -57.16 43.91 7.31
N ARG A 13 -57.51 42.76 7.85
CA ARG A 13 -57.63 42.51 9.29
C ARG A 13 -56.79 41.25 9.66
N VAL A 14 -55.94 41.38 10.67
CA VAL A 14 -55.17 40.30 11.22
C VAL A 14 -55.64 39.97 12.62
N VAL A 15 -56.02 38.71 12.84
CA VAL A 15 -56.55 38.23 14.14
C VAL A 15 -55.78 37.04 14.64
N ASP A 16 -55.80 36.76 15.94
CA ASP A 16 -55.23 35.57 16.56
C ASP A 16 -55.91 34.30 16.03
N ALA A 17 -55.12 33.28 15.76
CA ALA A 17 -55.56 31.91 15.47
C ALA A 17 -54.79 30.94 16.31
N PRO A 18 -55.33 29.73 16.59
CA PRO A 18 -54.53 28.66 17.25
C PRO A 18 -53.31 28.31 16.43
N GLY A 19 -52.11 28.47 17.03
CA GLY A 19 -50.81 28.16 16.34
C GLY A 19 -50.39 29.20 15.30
N GLY A 20 -50.89 30.45 15.37
CA GLY A 20 -50.50 31.50 14.42
C GLY A 20 -51.47 32.68 14.39
N ALA A 21 -51.51 33.34 13.22
CA ALA A 21 -52.44 34.45 12.94
C ALA A 21 -53.16 34.22 11.61
N ARG A 22 -54.32 34.87 11.45
CA ARG A 22 -55.07 34.78 10.20
C ARG A 22 -55.33 36.18 9.64
N LEU A 23 -55.05 36.37 8.38
CA LEU A 23 -55.20 37.57 7.62
C LEU A 23 -56.51 37.48 6.79
N PHE A 24 -57.38 38.41 6.97
CA PHE A 24 -58.59 38.57 6.18
C PHE A 24 -58.59 39.88 5.41
N VAL A 25 -59.29 39.92 4.30
CA VAL A 25 -59.74 41.18 3.67
C VAL A 25 -61.24 41.22 3.72
N GLU A 26 -61.77 42.24 4.35
CA GLU A 26 -63.19 42.45 4.55
C GLU A 26 -63.60 43.89 4.15
N GLN A 27 -64.85 44.07 3.95
CA GLN A 27 -65.41 45.44 3.76
C GLN A 27 -65.29 46.18 5.08
N ASP A 28 -64.99 47.48 5.04
CA ASP A 28 -65.00 48.34 6.23
C ASP A 28 -66.34 48.19 6.93
N PRO A 29 -66.37 47.78 8.22
CA PRO A 29 -67.62 47.52 8.96
C PRO A 29 -68.50 48.70 9.11
N ARG A 30 -68.01 49.90 8.89
CA ARG A 30 -68.78 51.11 8.87
C ARG A 30 -69.77 51.21 7.68
N ILE A 31 -69.44 50.46 6.55
CA ILE A 31 -70.25 50.52 5.32
C ILE A 31 -71.55 49.72 5.49
N GLU A 32 -72.64 50.39 5.57
CA GLU A 32 -74.01 49.79 5.63
C GLU A 32 -74.52 49.43 4.22
N ARG A 33 -74.18 50.31 3.22
CA ARG A 33 -74.70 50.14 1.87
C ARG A 33 -73.70 50.73 0.84
N ALA A 34 -73.35 49.99 -0.21
CA ALA A 34 -72.60 50.49 -1.36
C ALA A 34 -73.54 50.78 -2.54
N PHE A 35 -73.31 51.92 -3.21
CA PHE A 35 -74.06 52.36 -4.35
C PHE A 35 -73.28 52.16 -5.63
N ARG A 36 -73.98 51.98 -6.77
CA ARG A 36 -73.26 51.67 -8.07
C ARG A 36 -72.47 52.89 -8.58
N ASN A 37 -72.69 54.09 -8.09
CA ASN A 37 -72.00 55.33 -8.45
C ASN A 37 -70.69 55.56 -7.70
N GLY A 38 -70.14 54.54 -6.99
CA GLY A 38 -68.88 54.68 -6.23
C GLY A 38 -69.01 55.42 -4.90
N LEU A 39 -70.20 55.45 -4.35
CA LEU A 39 -70.50 56.02 -2.99
C LEU A 39 -70.87 54.89 -2.04
N VAL A 40 -70.64 55.11 -0.76
CA VAL A 40 -71.01 54.16 0.33
C VAL A 40 -71.70 54.95 1.44
N LEU A 41 -72.73 54.35 2.07
CA LEU A 41 -73.42 54.88 3.24
C LEU A 41 -72.82 54.26 4.51
N ALA A 42 -72.38 55.08 5.45
CA ALA A 42 -71.87 54.66 6.76
C ALA A 42 -72.51 55.54 7.85
N GLY A 43 -73.42 54.95 8.65
CA GLY A 43 -74.26 55.71 9.61
C GLY A 43 -75.08 56.77 8.93
N ASP A 44 -74.90 58.02 9.33
CA ASP A 44 -75.63 59.18 8.79
C ASP A 44 -74.88 59.92 7.64
N ALA A 45 -73.73 59.42 7.20
CA ALA A 45 -72.84 60.06 6.19
C ALA A 45 -72.64 59.19 4.93
N ILE A 46 -72.52 59.90 3.80
CA ILE A 46 -72.08 59.30 2.49
C ILE A 46 -70.59 59.56 2.29
N HIS A 47 -69.88 58.52 2.01
CA HIS A 47 -68.44 58.49 1.75
C HIS A 47 -68.10 58.04 0.31
N PRO A 48 -67.00 58.48 -0.32
CA PRO A 48 -66.53 57.89 -1.56
C PRO A 48 -66.02 56.44 -1.32
N LEU A 49 -66.28 55.55 -2.28
CA LEU A 49 -65.68 54.19 -2.25
C LEU A 49 -64.19 54.26 -2.56
N ALA A 50 -63.42 53.74 -1.68
CA ALA A 50 -61.94 53.62 -1.89
C ALA A 50 -61.64 52.78 -3.11
N PRO A 51 -60.63 53.18 -3.95
CA PRO A 51 -60.18 52.37 -5.08
C PRO A 51 -59.59 51.05 -4.59
N ASN A 52 -60.03 49.96 -5.22
CA ASN A 52 -59.49 48.62 -4.90
C ASN A 52 -58.25 48.34 -5.76
N ARG A 53 -57.10 48.17 -5.13
CA ARG A 53 -55.80 47.85 -5.76
C ARG A 53 -55.39 46.39 -5.58
N LEU A 54 -56.28 45.52 -5.15
CA LEU A 54 -56.06 44.11 -4.94
C LEU A 54 -56.20 43.34 -6.27
N THR A 55 -55.41 42.27 -6.45
CA THR A 55 -55.56 41.40 -7.59
C THR A 55 -56.80 40.51 -7.49
N GLY A 56 -57.26 39.97 -8.62
CA GLY A 56 -58.45 39.09 -8.61
C GLY A 56 -58.25 37.83 -7.75
N ARG A 57 -56.98 37.35 -7.62
CA ARG A 57 -56.65 36.20 -6.76
C ARG A 57 -56.75 36.59 -5.27
N GLU A 58 -56.21 37.73 -4.89
CA GLU A 58 -56.30 38.24 -3.50
C GLU A 58 -57.73 38.45 -3.10
N LEU A 59 -58.57 38.99 -3.99
CA LEU A 59 -60.01 39.16 -3.76
C LEU A 59 -60.76 37.82 -3.62
N ALA A 60 -60.25 36.73 -4.20
CA ALA A 60 -60.86 35.41 -4.08
C ALA A 60 -60.46 34.70 -2.80
N ASP A 61 -59.14 34.77 -2.43
CA ASP A 61 -58.56 34.01 -1.37
C ASP A 61 -58.62 34.69 0.01
N LEU A 62 -58.30 35.97 0.09
CA LEU A 62 -58.21 36.69 1.37
C LEU A 62 -59.53 36.89 2.16
N PRO A 63 -60.73 36.97 1.56
CA PRO A 63 -61.97 36.98 2.30
C PRO A 63 -62.25 35.70 3.09
N ARG A 64 -61.67 34.56 2.65
CA ARG A 64 -61.70 33.25 3.35
C ARG A 64 -60.77 33.18 4.53
N GLY A 65 -59.83 34.10 4.61
CA GLY A 65 -58.80 34.15 5.64
C GLY A 65 -57.62 33.25 5.37
N ARG A 66 -56.45 33.86 5.09
CA ARG A 66 -55.17 33.12 4.94
C ARG A 66 -54.56 32.95 6.32
N PHE A 67 -54.26 31.70 6.67
CA PHE A 67 -53.58 31.34 7.92
C PHE A 67 -52.05 31.41 7.71
N PHE A 68 -51.37 31.98 8.73
CA PHE A 68 -49.92 32.02 8.87
C PHE A 68 -49.57 31.36 10.21
N ALA A 69 -48.77 30.30 10.16
CA ALA A 69 -48.28 29.61 11.34
C ALA A 69 -47.30 30.49 12.14
N ASP A 70 -47.00 30.14 13.40
CA ASP A 70 -46.13 30.94 14.27
C ASP A 70 -44.74 31.19 13.65
N ASP A 71 -44.21 30.24 12.88
CA ASP A 71 -42.95 30.34 12.12
C ASP A 71 -43.05 31.19 10.83
N GLU A 72 -44.28 31.44 10.33
CA GLU A 72 -44.54 32.27 9.17
C GLU A 72 -44.90 33.73 9.55
N LEU A 73 -45.06 34.05 10.86
CA LEU A 73 -45.42 35.42 11.31
C LEU A 73 -44.36 36.45 10.94
N ALA A 74 -43.10 36.06 10.86
CA ALA A 74 -42.01 36.90 10.36
C ALA A 74 -42.28 37.34 8.91
N THR A 75 -42.59 36.40 8.00
CA THR A 75 -42.93 36.66 6.60
C THR A 75 -44.21 37.53 6.50
N LEU A 76 -45.20 37.27 7.32
CA LEU A 76 -46.42 38.09 7.38
C LEU A 76 -46.10 39.57 7.66
N VAL A 77 -45.26 39.85 8.68
CA VAL A 77 -44.90 41.19 9.11
C VAL A 77 -43.92 41.90 8.18
N THR A 78 -42.96 41.16 7.61
CA THR A 78 -41.88 41.77 6.81
C THR A 78 -42.19 41.88 5.32
N GLU A 79 -43.07 41.02 4.77
CA GLU A 79 -43.35 40.96 3.34
C GLU A 79 -44.83 41.26 3.03
N VAL A 80 -45.76 40.58 3.70
CA VAL A 80 -47.18 40.60 3.31
C VAL A 80 -47.90 41.86 3.80
N LEU A 81 -47.74 42.21 5.10
CA LEU A 81 -48.41 43.40 5.64
C LEU A 81 -47.85 44.70 5.08
N PRO A 82 -46.55 44.91 4.84
CA PRO A 82 -46.04 46.11 4.19
C PRO A 82 -46.64 46.33 2.81
N ASP A 83 -46.61 45.28 1.96
CA ASP A 83 -47.14 45.35 0.59
C ASP A 83 -48.64 45.59 0.58
N LEU A 84 -49.37 44.89 1.46
CA LEU A 84 -50.84 45.07 1.55
C LEU A 84 -51.24 46.43 2.13
N GLY A 85 -50.45 46.95 3.10
CA GLY A 85 -50.65 48.24 3.74
C GLY A 85 -50.51 49.48 2.83
N GLU A 86 -49.68 49.35 1.76
CA GLU A 86 -49.58 50.35 0.71
C GLU A 86 -50.82 50.41 -0.19
N ARG A 87 -51.59 49.35 -0.21
CA ARG A 87 -52.76 49.17 -1.11
C ARG A 87 -54.10 49.29 -0.45
N ILE A 88 -54.25 48.92 0.82
CA ILE A 88 -55.44 48.96 1.60
C ILE A 88 -55.15 49.21 3.09
N PRO A 89 -56.06 49.79 3.86
CA PRO A 89 -55.94 50.02 5.31
C PRO A 89 -55.74 48.67 6.06
N LEU A 90 -54.83 48.66 7.05
CA LEU A 90 -54.56 47.50 7.90
C LEU A 90 -55.16 47.68 9.30
N ALA A 91 -55.89 46.70 9.79
CA ALA A 91 -56.34 46.56 11.16
C ALA A 91 -55.68 45.36 11.84
N ILE A 92 -54.71 45.60 12.72
CA ILE A 92 -53.95 44.55 13.43
C ILE A 92 -54.63 44.39 14.83
N GLU A 93 -55.31 43.26 15.02
CA GLU A 93 -56.02 42.90 16.25
C GLU A 93 -55.37 41.76 17.03
N THR A 94 -54.06 41.53 16.77
CA THR A 94 -53.24 40.48 17.41
C THR A 94 -52.03 41.06 18.11
N ARG A 95 -51.67 40.49 19.25
CA ARG A 95 -50.41 40.80 19.96
C ARG A 95 -49.28 39.84 19.65
N LYS A 96 -49.56 38.85 18.83
CA LYS A 96 -48.56 37.82 18.48
C LYS A 96 -47.55 38.24 17.39
N LEU A 97 -47.85 39.30 16.66
CA LEU A 97 -46.96 39.74 15.59
C LEU A 97 -45.71 40.37 16.19
N PRO A 98 -44.50 39.89 15.75
CA PRO A 98 -43.28 40.53 16.14
C PRO A 98 -43.19 41.95 15.56
N SER A 99 -42.50 42.85 16.26
CA SER A 99 -42.21 44.18 15.71
C SER A 99 -41.17 44.08 14.59
N ALA A 100 -41.37 44.86 13.50
CA ALA A 100 -40.44 44.87 12.37
C ALA A 100 -39.43 45.99 12.53
N ARG A 101 -38.13 45.69 12.26
CA ARG A 101 -37.05 46.66 12.29
C ARG A 101 -36.49 46.90 10.89
N ARG A 102 -36.40 48.18 10.47
CA ARG A 102 -35.79 48.58 9.19
C ARG A 102 -34.33 48.94 9.34
N GLY A 103 -33.55 48.75 8.26
CA GLY A 103 -32.18 49.24 8.14
C GLY A 103 -31.09 48.29 8.68
N GLU A 104 -31.46 47.11 9.11
CA GLU A 104 -30.50 46.09 9.51
C GLU A 104 -29.96 45.38 8.27
N LYS A 105 -28.59 45.29 8.14
CA LYS A 105 -27.95 44.63 6.98
C LYS A 105 -27.72 43.16 7.25
N PRO A 106 -27.89 42.30 6.24
CA PRO A 106 -27.54 40.90 6.33
C PRO A 106 -26.01 40.69 6.47
N ARG A 107 -25.64 39.65 7.19
CA ARG A 107 -24.23 39.27 7.41
C ARG A 107 -24.01 37.79 7.10
N LEU A 108 -22.85 37.48 6.56
CA LEU A 108 -22.42 36.11 6.38
C LEU A 108 -21.86 35.57 7.69
N ARG A 109 -22.33 34.42 8.10
CA ARG A 109 -21.81 33.63 9.21
C ARG A 109 -21.50 32.23 8.71
N ILE A 110 -20.29 31.75 8.99
CA ILE A 110 -19.81 30.43 8.58
C ILE A 110 -19.62 29.61 9.84
N GLU A 111 -20.39 28.55 9.97
CA GLU A 111 -20.21 27.56 11.03
C GLU A 111 -19.20 26.50 10.54
N VAL A 112 -18.15 26.28 11.34
CA VAL A 112 -17.06 25.37 10.99
C VAL A 112 -16.88 24.35 12.10
N GLU A 113 -17.08 23.09 11.75
CA GLU A 113 -16.97 21.96 12.65
C GLU A 113 -15.94 20.96 12.10
N ARG A 114 -15.21 20.27 12.97
CA ARG A 114 -14.32 19.17 12.57
C ARG A 114 -15.14 17.92 12.27
N GLU A 115 -14.94 17.31 11.11
CA GLU A 115 -15.57 16.04 10.72
C GLU A 115 -14.49 15.08 10.21
N GLY A 116 -14.09 14.11 11.07
CA GLY A 116 -13.00 13.19 10.76
C GLY A 116 -11.66 13.92 10.63
N ASP A 117 -11.02 13.76 9.47
CA ASP A 117 -9.76 14.38 9.07
C ASP A 117 -9.94 15.69 8.28
N GLY A 118 -11.19 16.18 8.15
CA GLY A 118 -11.54 17.37 7.41
C GLY A 118 -12.46 18.31 8.18
N LEU A 119 -13.13 19.21 7.43
CA LEU A 119 -14.05 20.22 7.93
C LEU A 119 -15.45 20.05 7.35
N ARG A 120 -16.46 20.25 8.19
CA ARG A 120 -17.83 20.51 7.79
C ARG A 120 -18.08 22.01 7.90
N VAL A 121 -18.48 22.62 6.81
CA VAL A 121 -18.67 24.07 6.68
C VAL A 121 -20.12 24.36 6.31
N LEU A 122 -20.81 25.17 7.11
CA LEU A 122 -22.19 25.60 6.85
C LEU A 122 -22.24 27.14 6.81
N PRO A 123 -22.28 27.75 5.63
CA PRO A 123 -22.50 29.19 5.51
C PRO A 123 -23.95 29.53 5.66
N THR A 124 -24.24 30.55 6.47
CA THR A 124 -25.59 31.08 6.72
C THR A 124 -25.60 32.58 6.51
N LEU A 125 -26.74 33.09 6.07
CA LEU A 125 -26.99 34.53 5.97
C LEU A 125 -27.88 34.92 7.15
N VAL A 126 -27.40 35.79 8.02
CA VAL A 126 -28.06 36.13 9.28
C VAL A 126 -28.26 37.64 9.45
N TYR A 127 -29.29 38.01 10.21
CA TYR A 127 -29.53 39.37 10.66
C TYR A 127 -29.38 39.47 12.19
N GLY A 128 -28.86 40.58 12.66
CA GLY A 128 -28.71 40.86 14.10
C GLY A 128 -27.42 40.34 14.75
N ARG A 129 -27.02 40.96 15.87
CA ARG A 129 -25.95 40.52 16.78
C ARG A 129 -26.46 40.49 18.22
N PRO A 130 -26.74 39.32 18.78
CA PRO A 130 -26.68 37.97 18.19
C PRO A 130 -27.71 37.80 17.06
N PRO A 131 -27.60 36.74 16.21
CA PRO A 131 -28.52 36.47 15.12
C PRO A 131 -29.96 36.34 15.61
N VAL A 132 -30.85 37.21 15.11
CA VAL A 132 -32.31 37.19 15.41
C VAL A 132 -33.12 36.54 14.29
N ALA A 133 -32.56 36.54 13.08
CA ALA A 133 -33.16 35.86 11.94
C ALA A 133 -32.07 35.32 10.98
N ARG A 134 -32.40 34.28 10.21
CA ARG A 134 -31.58 33.74 9.14
C ARG A 134 -32.38 33.58 7.85
N ILE A 135 -31.68 33.60 6.73
CA ILE A 135 -32.27 33.24 5.43
C ILE A 135 -32.07 31.77 5.19
N ASP A 136 -33.17 31.03 5.06
CA ASP A 136 -33.18 29.59 4.80
C ASP A 136 -34.04 29.32 3.56
N ALA A 137 -33.46 28.69 2.54
CA ALA A 137 -34.14 28.43 1.25
C ALA A 137 -34.86 29.68 0.66
N GLY A 138 -34.27 30.86 0.82
CA GLY A 138 -34.82 32.13 0.33
C GLY A 138 -35.94 32.71 1.21
N ARG A 139 -36.22 32.15 2.38
CA ARG A 139 -37.18 32.64 3.36
C ARG A 139 -36.50 33.15 4.62
N LEU A 140 -37.07 34.20 5.20
CA LEU A 140 -36.64 34.71 6.49
C LEU A 140 -37.19 33.82 7.61
N VAL A 141 -36.32 33.17 8.36
CA VAL A 141 -36.68 32.36 9.53
C VAL A 141 -36.26 33.12 10.79
N HIS A 142 -37.24 33.46 11.63
CA HIS A 142 -37.00 34.12 12.91
C HIS A 142 -36.46 33.12 13.95
N LEU A 143 -35.36 33.46 14.63
CA LEU A 143 -34.69 32.58 15.59
C LEU A 143 -35.15 32.75 17.04
N GLY A 144 -36.11 33.69 17.29
CA GLY A 144 -36.66 34.00 18.60
C GLY A 144 -35.92 35.16 19.29
N GLY A 145 -36.70 35.93 20.12
CA GLY A 145 -36.20 37.03 20.94
C GLY A 145 -35.77 38.27 20.17
N GLY A 146 -36.70 39.24 20.00
CA GLY A 146 -36.39 40.53 19.41
C GLY A 146 -37.29 40.94 18.23
N GLU A 147 -36.94 42.06 17.61
CA GLU A 147 -37.61 42.59 16.43
C GLU A 147 -37.17 41.78 15.17
N VAL A 148 -38.10 41.55 14.25
CA VAL A 148 -37.82 40.86 12.98
C VAL A 148 -37.27 41.89 11.98
N PRO A 149 -36.09 41.61 11.37
CA PRO A 149 -35.54 42.50 10.38
C PRO A 149 -36.33 42.44 9.07
N ILE A 150 -36.52 43.61 8.45
CA ILE A 150 -37.05 43.68 7.07
C ILE A 150 -35.90 43.35 6.14
N ARG A 151 -36.13 42.43 5.20
CA ARG A 151 -35.12 41.94 4.25
C ARG A 151 -34.56 43.08 3.39
N ASP A 152 -33.25 43.06 3.21
CA ASP A 152 -32.51 43.87 2.23
C ASP A 152 -32.00 42.93 1.13
N GLU A 153 -32.89 42.58 0.19
CA GLU A 153 -32.57 41.63 -0.89
C GLU A 153 -31.36 42.06 -1.75
N PRO A 154 -31.16 43.35 -2.08
CA PRO A 154 -29.94 43.76 -2.77
C PRO A 154 -28.69 43.49 -1.98
N ALA A 155 -28.67 43.73 -0.67
CA ALA A 155 -27.52 43.45 0.20
C ALA A 155 -27.33 41.92 0.41
N GLU A 156 -28.42 41.15 0.50
CA GLU A 156 -28.37 39.68 0.53
C GLU A 156 -27.69 39.12 -0.72
N ASN A 157 -28.13 39.58 -1.91
CA ASN A 157 -27.56 39.11 -3.18
C ASN A 157 -26.08 39.50 -3.33
N ALA A 158 -25.70 40.70 -2.86
CA ALA A 158 -24.30 41.10 -2.82
C ALA A 158 -23.45 40.22 -1.92
N ALA A 159 -23.96 39.89 -0.73
CA ALA A 159 -23.31 38.98 0.21
C ALA A 159 -23.19 37.54 -0.35
N ILE A 160 -24.22 37.01 -1.00
CA ILE A 160 -24.23 35.72 -1.65
C ILE A 160 -23.19 35.65 -2.80
N THR A 161 -23.13 36.71 -3.61
CA THR A 161 -22.17 36.81 -4.72
C THR A 161 -20.74 36.80 -4.19
N ARG A 162 -20.47 37.57 -3.14
CA ARG A 162 -19.17 37.60 -2.48
C ARG A 162 -18.79 36.25 -1.89
N LEU A 163 -19.69 35.59 -1.17
CA LEU A 163 -19.45 34.24 -0.62
C LEU A 163 -19.09 33.23 -1.71
N ARG A 164 -19.75 33.34 -2.85
CA ARG A 164 -19.49 32.43 -3.99
C ARG A 164 -18.15 32.72 -4.67
N SER A 165 -17.80 33.99 -4.85
CA SER A 165 -16.53 34.37 -5.50
C SER A 165 -15.31 34.13 -4.61
N GLU A 166 -15.38 34.43 -3.31
CA GLU A 166 -14.25 34.35 -2.38
C GLU A 166 -14.06 32.92 -1.84
N LEU A 167 -15.15 32.24 -1.48
CA LEU A 167 -15.08 30.95 -0.80
C LEU A 167 -15.69 29.77 -1.58
N GLY A 168 -16.36 30.03 -2.71
CA GLY A 168 -16.99 28.96 -3.51
C GLY A 168 -18.24 28.35 -2.88
N LEU A 169 -18.79 28.97 -1.82
CA LEU A 169 -19.88 28.41 -1.01
C LEU A 169 -21.25 28.99 -1.39
N ARG A 170 -22.30 28.31 -0.95
CA ARG A 170 -23.71 28.79 -1.07
C ARG A 170 -24.39 28.77 0.29
N PRO A 171 -25.13 29.82 0.70
CA PRO A 171 -25.80 29.83 1.98
C PRO A 171 -26.78 28.67 2.14
N GLY A 172 -26.86 28.11 3.33
CA GLY A 172 -27.76 27.02 3.70
C GLY A 172 -27.36 25.63 3.21
N ILE A 173 -26.24 25.50 2.47
CA ILE A 173 -25.75 24.23 1.99
C ILE A 173 -24.46 23.86 2.75
N ALA A 174 -24.53 22.80 3.54
CA ALA A 174 -23.33 22.25 4.20
C ALA A 174 -22.39 21.59 3.18
N VAL A 175 -21.11 21.93 3.25
CA VAL A 175 -20.06 21.36 2.43
C VAL A 175 -19.09 20.60 3.33
N ARG A 176 -18.70 19.40 2.90
CA ARG A 176 -17.65 18.61 3.54
C ARG A 176 -16.37 18.75 2.74
N LEU A 177 -15.33 19.15 3.41
CA LEU A 177 -14.01 19.38 2.84
C LEU A 177 -13.06 18.30 3.40
N GLY A 178 -12.37 17.59 2.51
CA GLY A 178 -11.27 16.71 2.90
C GLY A 178 -10.06 17.51 3.42
N ALA A 179 -9.03 16.83 3.96
CA ALA A 179 -7.90 17.49 4.61
C ALA A 179 -7.24 18.57 3.75
N SER A 180 -6.94 18.28 2.48
CA SER A 180 -6.31 19.24 1.56
C SER A 180 -7.23 20.43 1.24
N GLU A 181 -8.50 20.17 0.96
CA GLU A 181 -9.49 21.21 0.68
C GLU A 181 -9.75 22.09 1.92
N ALA A 182 -9.68 21.49 3.11
CA ALA A 182 -9.85 22.20 4.39
C ALA A 182 -8.70 23.19 4.65
N ILE A 183 -7.47 22.85 4.27
CA ILE A 183 -6.29 23.73 4.37
C ILE A 183 -6.45 24.93 3.43
N ASP A 184 -6.79 24.68 2.16
CA ASP A 184 -7.01 25.75 1.17
C ASP A 184 -8.19 26.64 1.58
N PHE A 185 -9.24 26.04 2.15
CA PHE A 185 -10.38 26.77 2.67
C PHE A 185 -10.01 27.63 3.88
N ALA A 186 -9.28 27.09 4.86
CA ALA A 186 -8.84 27.82 6.04
C ALA A 186 -7.99 29.06 5.68
N THR A 187 -7.12 28.92 4.67
CA THR A 187 -6.32 30.04 4.14
C THR A 187 -7.22 31.13 3.55
N ARG A 188 -8.15 30.79 2.66
CA ARG A 188 -9.10 31.76 2.07
C ARG A 188 -10.05 32.35 3.11
N LEU A 189 -10.41 31.59 4.13
CA LEU A 189 -11.28 32.05 5.22
C LEU A 189 -10.61 33.11 6.08
N ALA A 190 -9.29 33.02 6.29
CA ALA A 190 -8.50 34.01 7.04
C ALA A 190 -8.51 35.39 6.34
N ASP A 191 -8.51 35.41 5.01
CA ASP A 191 -8.55 36.65 4.20
C ASP A 191 -9.98 37.18 4.03
N ALA A 192 -11.01 36.35 4.24
CA ALA A 192 -12.40 36.72 4.07
C ALA A 192 -12.93 37.49 5.28
N ASN A 193 -13.54 38.63 5.06
CA ASN A 193 -14.20 39.42 6.13
C ASN A 193 -15.59 38.85 6.43
N VAL A 194 -15.66 37.69 7.09
CA VAL A 194 -16.87 36.96 7.47
C VAL A 194 -16.87 36.61 8.95
N GLU A 195 -18.03 36.44 9.53
CA GLU A 195 -18.16 35.97 10.90
C GLU A 195 -18.03 34.44 10.94
N VAL A 196 -17.03 33.93 11.64
CA VAL A 196 -16.80 32.50 11.79
C VAL A 196 -17.28 32.02 13.15
N ALA A 197 -18.10 30.99 13.16
CA ALA A 197 -18.54 30.29 14.36
C ALA A 197 -17.84 28.92 14.43
N GLY A 198 -17.10 28.70 15.52
CA GLY A 198 -16.24 27.53 15.69
C GLY A 198 -14.76 27.83 15.44
N THR A 199 -13.90 26.99 15.99
CA THR A 199 -12.43 27.17 15.95
C THR A 199 -11.73 26.09 15.13
N ALA A 200 -12.47 25.11 14.60
CA ALA A 200 -11.91 23.94 13.93
C ALA A 200 -11.03 24.28 12.70
N HIS A 201 -11.28 25.41 12.04
CA HIS A 201 -10.47 25.86 10.90
C HIS A 201 -9.02 26.23 11.29
N HIS A 202 -8.76 26.58 12.56
CA HIS A 202 -7.40 26.88 13.04
C HIS A 202 -6.50 25.64 13.03
N ASP A 203 -7.11 24.45 13.16
CA ASP A 203 -6.35 23.19 13.08
C ASP A 203 -5.83 22.91 11.66
N PHE A 204 -6.40 23.57 10.64
CA PHE A 204 -6.04 23.46 9.23
C PHE A 204 -5.26 24.66 8.70
N ALA A 205 -4.82 25.55 9.57
CA ALA A 205 -4.04 26.73 9.17
C ALA A 205 -2.68 26.32 8.57
N LEU A 206 -2.35 26.84 7.40
CA LEU A 206 -1.03 26.69 6.78
C LEU A 206 -0.05 27.64 7.47
N ARG A 207 0.99 27.08 8.14
CA ARG A 207 1.94 27.84 8.96
C ARG A 207 3.25 28.18 8.25
N GLY A 208 3.46 27.70 7.04
CA GLY A 208 4.67 27.97 6.28
C GLY A 208 5.18 26.76 5.50
N ARG A 209 6.46 26.78 5.14
CA ARG A 209 7.18 25.67 4.47
C ARG A 209 8.12 24.99 5.45
N LEU A 210 8.29 23.67 5.33
CA LEU A 210 9.30 22.96 6.09
C LEU A 210 10.68 23.07 5.45
N GLU A 211 11.68 23.14 6.31
CA GLU A 211 13.09 22.94 5.96
C GLU A 211 13.59 21.65 6.60
N ALA A 212 14.40 20.91 5.83
CA ALA A 212 15.01 19.68 6.28
C ALA A 212 16.38 19.95 6.87
N SER A 213 16.63 19.52 8.11
CA SER A 213 17.94 19.48 8.71
C SER A 213 18.36 18.03 8.91
N LEU A 214 19.52 17.65 8.37
CA LEU A 214 20.04 16.29 8.43
C LEU A 214 21.42 16.30 9.10
N GLU A 215 21.50 15.67 10.26
CA GLU A 215 22.75 15.43 10.98
C GLU A 215 23.13 13.95 10.89
N ILE A 216 24.40 13.71 10.59
CA ILE A 216 24.98 12.37 10.46
C ILE A 216 26.20 12.33 11.39
N ASP A 217 26.17 11.46 12.39
CA ASP A 217 27.26 11.22 13.34
C ASP A 217 27.56 9.71 13.35
N ASP A 218 28.62 9.31 12.62
CA ASP A 218 29.00 7.93 12.32
C ASP A 218 27.80 7.11 11.74
N ASP A 219 27.28 6.14 12.47
CA ASP A 219 26.13 5.31 12.07
C ASP A 219 24.78 5.89 12.52
N ARG A 220 24.77 7.07 13.15
CA ARG A 220 23.55 7.72 13.62
C ARG A 220 23.06 8.74 12.62
N LEU A 221 21.77 8.66 12.32
CA LEU A 221 21.05 9.57 11.42
C LEU A 221 19.98 10.30 12.23
N ASP A 222 20.07 11.62 12.28
CA ASP A 222 19.04 12.48 12.86
C ASP A 222 18.49 13.40 11.76
N LEU A 223 17.20 13.25 11.47
CA LEU A 223 16.48 14.02 10.47
C LEU A 223 15.33 14.75 11.11
N THR A 224 15.38 16.06 11.03
CA THR A 224 14.32 16.93 11.55
C THR A 224 13.77 17.81 10.44
N PHE A 225 12.48 18.08 10.54
CA PHE A 225 11.78 19.03 9.65
C PHE A 225 11.18 20.13 10.51
N THR A 226 11.67 21.34 10.36
CA THR A 226 11.23 22.52 11.10
C THR A 226 10.63 23.56 10.16
N LEU A 227 9.77 24.44 10.67
CA LEU A 227 9.28 25.56 9.88
C LEU A 227 10.44 26.47 9.50
N ALA A 228 10.48 26.90 8.23
CA ALA A 228 11.40 27.94 7.78
C ALA A 228 11.08 29.23 8.55
N ASP A 229 12.11 29.90 9.05
CA ASP A 229 11.95 31.23 9.62
C ASP A 229 11.56 32.22 8.52
N ASP A 230 10.40 32.88 8.64
CA ASP A 230 9.89 33.92 7.74
C ASP A 230 10.73 35.21 7.83
N ALA A 231 12.01 35.14 7.53
CA ALA A 231 12.87 36.29 7.38
C ALA A 231 13.35 36.37 5.92
N THR A 232 12.43 36.58 4.97
CA THR A 232 12.66 37.25 3.67
C THR A 232 11.46 37.01 2.75
N SER A 233 10.40 37.78 2.93
CA SER A 233 9.42 38.01 1.86
C SER A 233 9.80 39.35 1.18
N GLU A 234 9.99 39.26 -0.12
CA GLU A 234 10.07 40.36 -1.09
C GLU A 234 11.39 41.09 -1.22
N GLY A 235 12.05 40.90 -2.37
CA GLY A 235 13.12 41.76 -2.85
C GLY A 235 13.99 41.14 -3.92
N ASP A 236 13.54 41.23 -5.15
CA ASP A 236 14.32 41.50 -6.37
C ASP A 236 15.52 40.62 -6.78
N ALA A 237 15.48 40.19 -8.02
CA ALA A 237 16.57 39.58 -8.77
C ALA A 237 17.81 40.48 -8.81
N GLY A 238 18.96 39.94 -8.42
CA GLY A 238 20.24 40.60 -8.54
C GLY A 238 21.39 39.67 -8.23
N GLU A 239 22.21 39.42 -9.25
CA GLU A 239 23.46 38.65 -9.22
C GLU A 239 24.44 39.10 -8.13
N ASP A 240 25.35 38.21 -7.79
CA ASP A 240 26.57 38.38 -6.97
C ASP A 240 26.44 38.23 -5.44
N ALA A 241 26.86 37.07 -4.95
CA ALA A 241 27.61 37.00 -3.69
C ALA A 241 28.41 35.70 -3.55
N SER A 242 29.59 35.71 -4.11
CA SER A 242 30.70 34.93 -3.57
C SER A 242 31.26 35.64 -2.32
N ALA A 243 31.66 34.84 -1.32
CA ALA A 243 32.51 35.17 -0.18
C ALA A 243 31.89 35.85 1.04
N SER A 244 31.57 35.04 2.06
CA SER A 244 32.04 35.31 3.44
C SER A 244 31.69 34.17 4.40
N ALA A 245 32.59 33.22 4.51
CA ALA A 245 32.65 32.32 5.66
C ALA A 245 33.98 32.55 6.36
N ARG A 246 34.01 33.32 7.43
CA ARG A 246 35.09 33.26 8.43
C ARG A 246 34.64 33.79 9.79
N HIS A 247 34.83 32.89 10.79
CA HIS A 247 35.08 33.18 12.22
C HIS A 247 33.93 33.59 13.14
N ALA A 248 33.51 32.66 13.96
CA ALA A 248 33.46 32.89 15.39
C ALA A 248 33.57 31.55 16.15
N GLY A 249 34.77 31.21 16.56
CA GLY A 249 34.98 30.18 17.55
C GLY A 249 34.82 30.82 18.93
N ALA A 250 34.11 30.14 19.82
CA ALA A 250 34.28 30.29 21.28
C ALA A 250 33.80 29.05 22.03
N SER A 251 34.75 28.35 22.54
CA SER A 251 34.70 27.33 23.57
C SER A 251 33.65 27.60 24.67
N ARG A 252 32.88 26.57 25.03
CA ARG A 252 32.50 26.34 26.44
C ARG A 252 32.34 24.86 26.76
N THR A 253 33.02 24.49 27.79
CA THR A 253 33.22 23.22 28.47
C THR A 253 31.92 22.53 28.94
N ALA A 254 31.98 21.21 28.85
CA ALA A 254 31.17 20.16 29.48
C ALA A 254 30.38 20.53 30.75
N ASP A 255 29.12 20.09 30.75
CA ASP A 255 28.56 19.43 31.93
C ASP A 255 27.60 18.29 31.51
N ARG A 256 27.66 17.21 32.31
CA ARG A 256 26.94 15.96 32.15
C ARG A 256 25.55 16.04 32.75
N GLY A 257 24.56 15.50 32.11
CA GLY A 257 23.35 15.10 32.82
C GLY A 257 22.05 15.24 32.06
N GLY A 258 21.60 14.17 31.41
CA GLY A 258 20.25 13.69 31.27
C GLY A 258 19.10 14.61 30.85
N ARG A 259 18.35 14.09 29.92
CA ARG A 259 17.02 14.47 29.46
C ARG A 259 16.98 15.34 28.20
N GLY A 260 16.56 14.71 27.08
CA GLY A 260 16.16 15.42 25.90
C GLY A 260 15.14 16.52 26.24
N ARG A 261 15.42 17.72 25.76
CA ARG A 261 14.51 18.86 25.81
C ARG A 261 14.67 19.67 24.54
N ASP A 262 13.60 19.65 23.76
CA ASP A 262 12.99 20.79 23.09
C ASP A 262 13.95 21.92 22.66
N ALA A 263 14.47 21.81 21.45
CA ALA A 263 14.67 22.96 20.61
C ALA A 263 13.28 23.35 20.10
N GLY A 264 12.70 24.44 20.64
CA GLY A 264 11.32 24.84 20.42
C GLY A 264 11.04 25.38 19.02
N GLY A 265 11.17 24.54 18.00
CA GLY A 265 10.65 24.79 16.67
C GLY A 265 9.42 23.91 16.44
N VAL A 266 8.32 24.51 16.02
CA VAL A 266 7.17 23.74 15.55
C VAL A 266 7.60 22.99 14.28
N GLY A 267 7.62 21.66 14.34
CA GLY A 267 8.10 20.79 13.26
C GLY A 267 7.15 19.64 12.95
N ALA A 268 7.55 18.82 12.00
CA ALA A 268 6.87 17.57 11.67
C ALA A 268 7.84 16.39 11.79
N ARG A 269 7.32 15.23 12.19
CA ARG A 269 8.12 14.00 12.26
C ARG A 269 8.57 13.54 10.89
N ALA A 270 9.81 13.10 10.79
CA ALA A 270 10.43 12.69 9.54
C ALA A 270 9.61 11.59 8.82
N GLU A 271 9.08 10.61 9.56
CA GLU A 271 8.26 9.56 8.99
C GLU A 271 6.97 10.09 8.38
N ALA A 272 6.30 11.06 9.06
CA ALA A 272 5.06 11.68 8.58
C ALA A 272 5.30 12.49 7.29
N VAL A 273 6.43 13.21 7.21
CA VAL A 273 6.82 13.97 6.01
C VAL A 273 7.06 13.03 4.83
N ILE A 274 7.82 11.97 5.04
CA ILE A 274 8.12 10.99 3.99
C ILE A 274 6.86 10.24 3.55
N GLU A 275 5.97 9.90 4.47
CA GLU A 275 4.71 9.23 4.17
C GLU A 275 3.76 10.13 3.37
N ALA A 276 3.61 11.40 3.73
CA ALA A 276 2.83 12.39 3.00
C ALA A 276 3.39 12.56 1.57
N TRP A 277 4.72 12.74 1.44
CA TRP A 277 5.37 12.86 0.15
C TRP A 277 5.17 11.61 -0.73
N SER A 278 5.27 10.41 -0.16
CA SER A 278 5.09 9.15 -0.90
C SER A 278 3.66 8.95 -1.41
N ARG A 279 2.67 9.60 -0.79
CA ARG A 279 1.26 9.65 -1.22
C ARG A 279 0.98 10.76 -2.23
N GLY A 280 1.99 11.60 -2.56
CA GLY A 280 1.82 12.72 -3.47
C GLY A 280 1.13 13.93 -2.82
N GLU A 281 1.09 14.00 -1.48
CA GLU A 281 0.56 15.13 -0.74
C GLU A 281 1.58 16.28 -0.77
N SER A 282 1.12 17.52 -0.80
CA SER A 282 1.97 18.72 -0.79
C SER A 282 2.15 19.34 0.59
N VAL A 283 1.43 18.85 1.59
CA VAL A 283 1.38 19.36 2.96
C VAL A 283 1.42 18.24 3.98
N VAL A 284 1.88 18.55 5.20
CA VAL A 284 1.90 17.62 6.33
C VAL A 284 1.45 18.31 7.61
N ALA A 285 0.82 17.57 8.52
CA ALA A 285 0.41 18.05 9.82
C ALA A 285 1.64 18.29 10.75
N LEU A 286 1.63 19.39 11.47
CA LEU A 286 2.66 19.77 12.44
C LEU A 286 2.33 19.23 13.83
N GLU A 287 3.36 18.89 14.63
CA GLU A 287 3.17 18.44 16.01
C GLU A 287 2.53 19.50 16.93
N GLY A 288 2.71 20.78 16.61
CA GLY A 288 2.10 21.91 17.32
C GLY A 288 0.73 22.34 16.76
N GLY A 289 0.10 21.53 15.89
CA GLY A 289 -1.16 21.86 15.20
C GLY A 289 -0.96 22.76 13.98
N GLY A 290 -1.87 22.64 13.02
CA GLY A 290 -1.77 23.25 11.69
C GLY A 290 -0.99 22.36 10.70
N PHE A 291 -0.75 22.91 9.52
CA PHE A 291 -0.08 22.23 8.41
C PHE A 291 1.10 23.04 7.89
N ALA A 292 2.07 22.37 7.28
CA ALA A 292 3.15 23.02 6.56
C ALA A 292 3.35 22.41 5.18
N ARG A 293 3.85 23.18 4.23
CA ARG A 293 4.23 22.69 2.91
C ARG A 293 5.48 21.84 2.99
N LEU A 294 5.49 20.75 2.24
CA LEU A 294 6.65 19.88 2.12
C LEU A 294 7.82 20.60 1.41
N PRO A 295 9.07 20.27 1.77
CA PRO A 295 10.26 20.77 1.06
C PRO A 295 10.47 19.96 -0.23
N GLU A 296 9.66 20.19 -1.25
CA GLU A 296 9.59 19.37 -2.47
C GLU A 296 10.92 19.17 -3.16
N ASP A 297 11.71 20.24 -3.35
CA ASP A 297 13.02 20.17 -4.02
C ASP A 297 14.00 19.23 -3.28
N TRP A 298 14.00 19.31 -1.94
CA TRP A 298 14.82 18.46 -1.10
C TRP A 298 14.34 17.00 -1.16
N LEU A 299 13.03 16.79 -1.07
CA LEU A 299 12.42 15.47 -1.13
C LEU A 299 12.60 14.79 -2.50
N GLN A 300 12.51 15.52 -3.60
CA GLN A 300 12.79 14.99 -4.94
C GLN A 300 14.25 14.50 -5.06
N ARG A 301 15.21 15.19 -4.45
CA ARG A 301 16.63 14.82 -4.50
C ARG A 301 16.99 13.68 -3.53
N PHE A 302 16.44 13.69 -2.34
CA PHE A 302 16.91 12.84 -1.24
C PHE A 302 15.80 11.95 -0.63
N GLY A 303 14.53 12.24 -0.87
CA GLY A 303 13.38 11.61 -0.21
C GLY A 303 13.40 10.09 -0.27
N ASP A 304 13.65 9.50 -1.43
CA ASP A 304 13.72 8.05 -1.60
C ASP A 304 14.83 7.40 -0.75
N ARG A 305 16.02 8.02 -0.75
CA ARG A 305 17.17 7.49 0.00
C ARG A 305 16.95 7.61 1.51
N VAL A 306 16.42 8.75 1.92
CA VAL A 306 16.08 9.01 3.32
C VAL A 306 14.99 8.08 3.81
N ALA A 307 13.94 7.87 3.02
CA ALA A 307 12.90 6.91 3.33
C ALA A 307 13.44 5.48 3.51
N ASP A 308 14.43 5.10 2.72
CA ASP A 308 15.10 3.81 2.85
C ASP A 308 15.93 3.71 4.13
N LEU A 309 16.60 4.78 4.50
CA LEU A 309 17.41 4.85 5.72
C LEU A 309 16.56 4.89 6.99
N LEU A 310 15.48 5.69 7.01
CA LEU A 310 14.54 5.73 8.13
C LEU A 310 13.94 4.35 8.44
N GLY A 311 13.63 3.56 7.39
CA GLY A 311 13.18 2.18 7.53
C GLY A 311 14.23 1.20 8.07
N ALA A 312 15.49 1.60 8.12
CA ALA A 312 16.62 0.81 8.59
C ALA A 312 17.21 1.33 9.93
N LEU A 313 16.56 2.30 10.58
CA LEU A 313 16.99 2.79 11.90
C LEU A 313 16.61 1.82 13.01
N ASP A 314 17.50 1.66 13.99
CA ASP A 314 17.18 1.00 15.25
C ASP A 314 16.49 1.98 16.23
N ALA A 315 16.01 1.47 17.37
CA ALA A 315 15.36 2.28 18.40
C ALA A 315 16.25 3.40 19.01
N ARG A 316 17.55 3.42 18.67
CA ARG A 316 18.52 4.42 19.12
C ARG A 316 18.90 5.40 18.00
N GLY A 317 18.22 5.33 16.85
CA GLY A 317 18.49 6.18 15.69
C GLY A 317 19.76 5.80 14.92
N ARG A 318 20.27 4.57 15.07
CA ARG A 318 21.44 4.09 14.35
C ARG A 318 21.01 3.33 13.11
N VAL A 319 21.68 3.61 12.02
CA VAL A 319 21.49 2.97 10.73
C VAL A 319 22.00 1.52 10.80
N ALA A 320 21.16 0.56 10.48
CA ALA A 320 21.57 -0.84 10.44
C ALA A 320 22.73 -1.05 9.45
N ARG A 321 23.64 -1.99 9.74
CA ARG A 321 24.86 -2.22 8.95
C ARG A 321 24.59 -2.43 7.46
N HIS A 322 23.51 -3.11 7.12
CA HIS A 322 23.14 -3.35 5.72
C HIS A 322 22.74 -2.08 4.96
N ALA A 323 22.37 -1.00 5.65
CA ALA A 323 22.01 0.27 5.05
C ALA A 323 23.13 1.33 5.09
N LEU A 324 24.29 1.04 5.71
CA LEU A 324 25.45 1.92 5.70
C LEU A 324 25.93 2.29 4.28
N PRO A 325 25.89 1.39 3.27
CA PRO A 325 26.18 1.78 1.89
C PRO A 325 25.22 2.84 1.32
N ASP A 326 23.95 2.81 1.72
CA ASP A 326 22.98 3.84 1.32
C ASP A 326 23.23 5.17 2.05
N LEU A 327 23.65 5.10 3.33
CA LEU A 327 24.09 6.26 4.10
C LEU A 327 25.31 6.94 3.47
N ALA A 328 26.31 6.16 3.04
CA ALA A 328 27.47 6.70 2.35
C ALA A 328 27.11 7.45 1.08
N ARG A 329 26.24 6.85 0.25
CA ARG A 329 25.74 7.49 -0.98
C ARG A 329 24.93 8.77 -0.69
N LEU A 330 24.26 8.83 0.47
CA LEU A 330 23.60 10.05 0.90
C LEU A 330 24.63 11.10 1.31
N CYS A 331 25.69 10.71 2.05
CA CYS A 331 26.80 11.59 2.38
C CYS A 331 27.47 12.16 1.12
N ASP A 332 27.77 11.33 0.15
CA ASP A 332 28.35 11.77 -1.14
C ASP A 332 27.44 12.79 -1.85
N ALA A 333 26.13 12.54 -1.86
CA ALA A 333 25.17 13.45 -2.50
C ALA A 333 24.96 14.78 -1.74
N LEU A 334 25.34 14.81 -0.46
CA LEU A 334 25.32 15.98 0.41
C LEU A 334 26.70 16.64 0.53
N GLU A 335 27.73 16.13 -0.19
CA GLU A 335 29.12 16.57 -0.09
C GLU A 335 29.70 16.50 1.34
N LYS A 336 29.23 15.51 2.11
CA LYS A 336 29.69 15.21 3.47
C LYS A 336 30.66 14.01 3.46
N PRO A 337 31.63 13.93 4.37
CA PRO A 337 32.51 12.78 4.48
C PRO A 337 31.71 11.52 4.82
N PRO A 338 32.09 10.35 4.28
CA PRO A 338 31.46 9.09 4.62
C PRO A 338 31.72 8.73 6.10
N PRO A 339 30.78 8.03 6.76
CA PRO A 339 30.93 7.65 8.15
C PRO A 339 32.12 6.68 8.35
N PRO A 340 32.89 6.81 9.44
CA PRO A 340 34.03 5.91 9.75
C PRO A 340 33.64 4.43 9.82
N SER A 341 32.44 4.11 10.30
CA SER A 341 31.88 2.74 10.35
C SER A 341 31.78 2.07 8.99
N LEU A 342 31.83 2.85 7.90
CA LEU A 342 31.76 2.36 6.53
C LEU A 342 33.10 1.81 6.01
N GLU A 343 34.24 2.16 6.63
CA GLU A 343 35.56 1.80 6.09
C GLU A 343 35.70 0.28 5.88
N GLY A 344 35.22 -0.53 6.84
CA GLY A 344 35.16 -1.99 6.71
C GLY A 344 34.17 -2.53 5.66
N LEU A 345 33.27 -1.68 5.14
CA LEU A 345 32.23 -2.07 4.15
C LEU A 345 32.47 -1.47 2.76
N ARG A 346 33.62 -0.78 2.58
CA ARG A 346 33.99 -0.14 1.33
C ARG A 346 33.89 -1.05 0.09
N PRO A 347 34.29 -2.34 0.15
CA PRO A 347 34.11 -3.26 -0.98
C PRO A 347 32.67 -3.42 -1.46
N LEU A 348 31.66 -3.19 -0.61
CA LEU A 348 30.25 -3.20 -1.02
C LEU A 348 29.89 -2.05 -1.95
N LEU A 349 30.60 -0.93 -1.85
CA LEU A 349 30.42 0.25 -2.71
C LEU A 349 31.18 0.08 -4.04
N GLU A 350 32.37 -0.54 -3.99
CA GLU A 350 33.29 -0.69 -5.11
C GLU A 350 33.00 -1.91 -6.01
N GLY A 351 31.94 -2.69 -5.70
CA GLY A 351 31.48 -3.81 -6.55
C GLY A 351 32.22 -5.11 -6.36
N PHE A 352 32.80 -5.33 -5.16
CA PHE A 352 33.45 -6.57 -4.70
C PHE A 352 34.86 -6.85 -5.28
N GLU A 353 35.39 -5.98 -6.11
CA GLU A 353 36.73 -6.20 -6.72
C GLU A 353 37.88 -6.14 -5.69
N THR A 354 37.63 -5.45 -4.58
CA THR A 354 38.61 -5.22 -3.51
C THR A 354 38.43 -6.13 -2.30
N ILE A 355 37.56 -7.17 -2.38
CA ILE A 355 37.36 -8.11 -1.28
C ILE A 355 38.69 -8.90 -1.04
N PRO A 356 39.21 -8.88 0.21
CA PRO A 356 40.41 -9.65 0.52
C PRO A 356 40.14 -11.15 0.46
N HIS A 357 41.14 -11.90 -0.01
CA HIS A 357 41.05 -13.37 -0.02
C HIS A 357 40.89 -13.94 1.38
N ALA A 358 39.87 -14.76 1.57
CA ALA A 358 39.62 -15.46 2.81
C ALA A 358 40.65 -16.63 2.96
N ALA A 359 41.06 -16.92 4.19
CA ALA A 359 41.78 -18.17 4.45
C ALA A 359 40.82 -19.35 4.18
N LEU A 360 41.24 -20.27 3.36
CA LEU A 360 40.51 -21.51 3.09
C LEU A 360 40.78 -22.55 4.16
N PRO A 361 39.80 -23.45 4.43
CA PRO A 361 40.06 -24.66 5.21
C PRO A 361 41.18 -25.49 4.61
N ALA A 362 41.95 -26.18 5.45
CA ALA A 362 43.09 -27.01 5.02
C ALA A 362 42.66 -28.08 3.99
N GLY A 363 43.43 -28.23 2.93
CA GLY A 363 43.16 -29.21 1.87
C GLY A 363 42.20 -28.76 0.78
N LEU A 364 41.60 -27.58 0.88
CA LEU A 364 40.71 -27.05 -0.16
C LEU A 364 41.38 -26.05 -1.11
N GLU A 365 42.64 -25.71 -0.87
CA GLU A 365 43.45 -24.96 -1.82
C GLU A 365 43.66 -25.77 -3.10
N GLY A 366 43.27 -25.24 -4.25
CA GLY A 366 43.34 -25.94 -5.56
C GLY A 366 42.12 -26.83 -5.89
N VAL A 367 41.19 -27.04 -4.96
CA VAL A 367 39.94 -27.76 -5.22
C VAL A 367 38.87 -26.84 -5.79
N LEU A 368 38.86 -25.59 -5.34
CA LEU A 368 37.88 -24.60 -5.77
C LEU A 368 38.23 -24.06 -7.16
N ARG A 369 37.20 -23.93 -8.01
CA ARG A 369 37.30 -23.15 -9.24
C ARG A 369 37.36 -21.63 -8.90
N ASP A 370 37.92 -20.83 -9.80
CA ASP A 370 38.09 -19.38 -9.55
C ASP A 370 36.80 -18.66 -9.13
N TYR A 371 35.69 -18.99 -9.77
CA TYR A 371 34.40 -18.38 -9.39
C TYR A 371 33.94 -18.84 -8.00
N GLN A 372 34.20 -20.10 -7.63
CA GLN A 372 33.85 -20.60 -6.28
C GLN A 372 34.74 -19.92 -5.23
N ARG A 373 36.01 -19.72 -5.52
CA ARG A 373 36.95 -18.98 -4.66
C ARG A 373 36.41 -17.57 -4.38
N ARG A 374 36.04 -16.82 -5.44
CA ARG A 374 35.43 -15.48 -5.26
C ARG A 374 34.13 -15.54 -4.46
N GLY A 375 33.32 -16.59 -4.64
CA GLY A 375 32.07 -16.78 -3.86
C GLY A 375 32.38 -17.01 -2.39
N VAL A 376 33.41 -17.78 -2.03
CA VAL A 376 33.85 -17.97 -0.64
C VAL A 376 34.36 -16.67 -0.05
N ASP A 377 35.20 -15.92 -0.77
CA ASP A 377 35.69 -14.61 -0.31
C ASP A 377 34.53 -13.65 0.02
N TRP A 378 33.53 -13.60 -0.85
CA TRP A 378 32.34 -12.80 -0.67
C TRP A 378 31.48 -13.26 0.54
N LEU A 379 31.24 -14.58 0.70
CA LEU A 379 30.51 -15.12 1.84
C LEU A 379 31.21 -14.83 3.16
N VAL A 380 32.53 -15.03 3.24
CA VAL A 380 33.32 -14.75 4.44
C VAL A 380 33.33 -13.27 4.76
N PHE A 381 33.43 -12.41 3.74
CA PHE A 381 33.40 -10.97 3.90
C PHE A 381 32.06 -10.52 4.52
N LEU A 382 30.91 -10.93 3.93
CA LEU A 382 29.59 -10.57 4.45
C LEU A 382 29.38 -11.12 5.87
N ARG A 383 29.77 -12.36 6.14
CA ARG A 383 29.68 -12.94 7.48
C ARG A 383 30.47 -12.13 8.53
N ARG A 384 31.72 -11.75 8.22
CA ARG A 384 32.54 -10.91 9.12
C ARG A 384 31.97 -9.54 9.32
N ALA A 385 31.32 -8.98 8.30
CA ALA A 385 30.60 -7.74 8.38
C ALA A 385 29.26 -7.85 9.15
N GLY A 386 28.83 -9.06 9.56
CA GLY A 386 27.55 -9.29 10.21
C GLY A 386 26.35 -9.08 9.26
N LEU A 387 26.56 -9.36 7.98
CA LEU A 387 25.59 -9.19 6.90
C LEU A 387 25.17 -10.56 6.35
N GLY A 388 23.91 -10.68 5.97
CA GLY A 388 23.36 -11.87 5.34
C GLY A 388 23.67 -11.94 3.85
N ALA A 389 23.81 -13.17 3.34
CA ALA A 389 24.22 -13.45 1.96
C ALA A 389 23.21 -14.38 1.25
N LEU A 390 22.77 -14.01 0.04
CA LEU A 390 21.97 -14.83 -0.87
C LEU A 390 22.86 -15.34 -2.02
N LEU A 391 23.31 -16.59 -1.92
CA LEU A 391 24.05 -17.24 -3.00
C LEU A 391 23.07 -17.93 -3.94
N ALA A 392 22.84 -17.29 -5.08
CA ALA A 392 21.80 -17.65 -6.06
C ALA A 392 22.41 -18.22 -7.37
N ASP A 393 23.57 -18.86 -7.29
CA ASP A 393 24.24 -19.52 -8.42
C ASP A 393 23.34 -20.61 -9.04
N ASP A 394 23.49 -20.85 -10.31
CA ASP A 394 22.82 -21.98 -10.99
C ASP A 394 23.09 -23.32 -10.28
N MET A 395 22.15 -24.26 -10.43
CA MET A 395 22.31 -25.60 -9.86
C MET A 395 23.56 -26.26 -10.39
N GLY A 396 24.31 -26.98 -9.53
CA GLY A 396 25.54 -27.66 -9.87
C GLY A 396 26.82 -26.81 -9.88
N LEU A 397 26.74 -25.51 -9.51
CA LEU A 397 27.91 -24.63 -9.35
C LEU A 397 28.59 -24.76 -7.97
N GLY A 398 28.25 -25.77 -7.16
CA GLY A 398 28.92 -26.06 -5.89
C GLY A 398 28.60 -25.04 -4.79
N LYS A 399 27.33 -24.62 -4.67
CA LYS A 399 26.87 -23.72 -3.59
C LYS A 399 27.15 -24.28 -2.20
N THR A 400 26.90 -25.58 -1.99
CA THR A 400 27.15 -26.27 -0.72
C THR A 400 28.63 -26.20 -0.34
N LEU A 401 29.53 -26.51 -1.27
CA LEU A 401 30.99 -26.44 -1.05
C LEU A 401 31.41 -25.00 -0.70
N GLN A 402 30.92 -23.99 -1.43
CA GLN A 402 31.24 -22.59 -1.13
C GLN A 402 30.76 -22.21 0.28
N ALA A 403 29.53 -22.62 0.65
CA ALA A 403 28.99 -22.36 1.98
C ALA A 403 29.82 -23.07 3.07
N LEU A 404 30.21 -24.33 2.87
CA LEU A 404 31.07 -25.10 3.80
C LEU A 404 32.44 -24.45 4.01
N CYS A 405 33.03 -23.88 2.96
CA CYS A 405 34.27 -23.10 3.09
C CYS A 405 34.12 -21.84 3.94
N ALA A 406 32.93 -21.27 3.99
CA ALA A 406 32.63 -20.07 4.75
C ALA A 406 32.09 -20.33 6.18
N VAL A 407 31.84 -21.60 6.56
CA VAL A 407 31.37 -21.99 7.89
C VAL A 407 32.43 -21.75 8.95
N GLU A 408 32.06 -21.14 10.06
CA GLU A 408 32.86 -20.94 11.25
C GLU A 408 31.94 -20.84 12.47
N GLY A 409 32.27 -21.55 13.55
CA GLY A 409 31.47 -21.62 14.75
C GLY A 409 30.23 -22.50 14.59
N ARG A 410 29.34 -22.43 15.57
CA ARG A 410 28.15 -23.27 15.66
C ARG A 410 27.13 -22.91 14.59
N THR A 411 26.95 -23.82 13.64
CA THR A 411 26.14 -23.58 12.43
C THR A 411 24.91 -24.47 12.38
N LEU A 412 23.74 -23.88 12.06
CA LEU A 412 22.53 -24.61 11.72
C LEU A 412 22.30 -24.60 10.22
N VAL A 413 22.24 -25.80 9.61
CA VAL A 413 21.83 -25.96 8.21
C VAL A 413 20.39 -26.46 8.17
N VAL A 414 19.53 -25.72 7.47
CA VAL A 414 18.14 -26.11 7.21
C VAL A 414 17.97 -26.37 5.73
N ALA A 415 17.60 -27.59 5.38
CA ALA A 415 17.53 -28.03 3.99
C ALA A 415 16.30 -28.91 3.73
N PRO A 416 15.90 -29.14 2.47
CA PRO A 416 14.90 -30.17 2.15
C PRO A 416 15.34 -31.55 2.65
N THR A 417 14.37 -32.37 3.07
CA THR A 417 14.68 -33.72 3.61
C THR A 417 15.49 -34.57 2.62
N SER A 418 15.30 -34.38 1.33
CA SER A 418 15.99 -35.11 0.25
C SER A 418 17.51 -34.88 0.20
N VAL A 419 18.00 -33.74 0.71
CA VAL A 419 19.42 -33.38 0.60
C VAL A 419 20.18 -33.42 1.92
N LEU A 420 19.52 -33.77 3.04
CA LEU A 420 20.17 -33.82 4.37
C LEU A 420 21.38 -34.73 4.38
N HIS A 421 21.27 -35.94 3.82
CA HIS A 421 22.39 -36.90 3.73
C HIS A 421 23.46 -36.43 2.72
N GLY A 422 23.08 -35.67 1.71
CA GLY A 422 24.03 -35.02 0.80
C GLY A 422 24.93 -34.04 1.54
N TRP A 423 24.38 -33.23 2.41
CA TRP A 423 25.13 -32.32 3.28
C TRP A 423 26.11 -33.06 4.19
N VAL A 424 25.67 -34.16 4.82
CA VAL A 424 26.57 -35.00 5.67
C VAL A 424 27.73 -35.49 4.86
N ARG A 425 27.50 -36.06 3.67
CA ARG A 425 28.58 -36.58 2.78
C ARG A 425 29.55 -35.47 2.29
N GLU A 426 29.02 -34.30 1.97
CA GLU A 426 29.85 -33.17 1.57
C GLU A 426 30.73 -32.68 2.74
N ILE A 427 30.20 -32.65 3.97
CA ILE A 427 30.98 -32.31 5.17
C ILE A 427 32.07 -33.35 5.40
N GLU A 428 31.76 -34.65 5.39
CA GLU A 428 32.72 -35.72 5.56
C GLU A 428 33.85 -35.68 4.48
N ARG A 429 33.50 -35.28 3.26
CA ARG A 429 34.44 -35.21 2.14
C ARG A 429 35.33 -33.98 2.19
N PHE A 430 34.77 -32.80 2.48
CA PHE A 430 35.44 -31.51 2.32
C PHE A 430 35.85 -30.85 3.63
N ARG A 431 35.18 -31.21 4.74
CA ARG A 431 35.37 -30.59 6.07
C ARG A 431 35.31 -31.67 7.18
N PRO A 432 36.11 -32.75 7.05
CA PRO A 432 36.06 -33.92 7.98
C PRO A 432 36.41 -33.53 9.43
N GLU A 433 37.06 -32.39 9.64
CA GLU A 433 37.39 -31.86 10.96
C GLU A 433 36.17 -31.30 11.71
N LEU A 434 35.05 -31.00 11.04
CA LEU A 434 33.86 -30.47 11.67
C LEU A 434 32.94 -31.58 12.21
N ALA A 435 32.62 -31.49 13.49
CA ALA A 435 31.65 -32.38 14.10
C ALA A 435 30.21 -32.08 13.56
N CYS A 436 29.66 -33.06 12.82
CA CYS A 436 28.35 -32.94 12.20
C CYS A 436 27.29 -33.76 12.97
N ALA A 437 26.14 -33.18 13.27
CA ALA A 437 25.00 -33.84 13.86
C ALA A 437 23.74 -33.66 13.02
N LEU A 438 23.08 -34.79 12.72
CA LEU A 438 21.79 -34.78 12.03
C LEU A 438 20.64 -34.66 13.05
N TYR A 439 19.98 -33.52 13.10
CA TYR A 439 18.78 -33.29 13.90
C TYR A 439 17.54 -33.77 13.14
N HIS A 440 17.31 -35.09 13.20
CA HIS A 440 16.24 -35.75 12.44
C HIS A 440 15.67 -36.96 13.23
N GLY A 441 14.49 -37.42 12.84
CA GLY A 441 13.82 -38.55 13.46
C GLY A 441 13.06 -38.24 14.75
N PRO A 442 12.43 -39.25 15.38
CA PRO A 442 11.57 -39.08 16.57
C PRO A 442 12.35 -38.74 17.84
N SER A 443 13.55 -39.32 18.00
CA SER A 443 14.42 -39.16 19.19
C SER A 443 15.46 -38.05 19.04
N ARG A 444 15.20 -37.05 18.20
CA ARG A 444 16.16 -36.00 17.89
C ARG A 444 16.50 -35.12 19.10
N SER A 445 17.75 -34.83 19.26
CA SER A 445 18.27 -33.90 20.27
C SER A 445 19.36 -33.02 19.67
N LEU A 446 19.51 -31.80 20.21
CA LEU A 446 20.62 -30.92 19.84
C LEU A 446 21.88 -31.47 20.53
N ASP A 447 22.91 -31.73 19.74
CA ASP A 447 24.24 -32.03 20.26
C ASP A 447 24.98 -30.71 20.53
N PRO A 448 25.34 -30.42 21.80
CA PRO A 448 26.04 -29.18 22.13
C PRO A 448 27.49 -29.15 21.62
N LYS A 449 28.04 -30.32 21.22
CA LYS A 449 29.41 -30.45 20.71
C LYS A 449 29.49 -30.38 19.17
N ALA A 450 28.35 -30.41 18.50
CA ALA A 450 28.34 -30.34 17.05
C ALA A 450 28.68 -28.93 16.56
N ASP A 451 29.61 -28.84 15.64
CA ASP A 451 29.95 -27.63 14.89
C ASP A 451 28.84 -27.31 13.89
N ILE A 452 28.32 -28.35 13.22
CA ILE A 452 27.24 -28.25 12.26
C ILE A 452 26.07 -29.12 12.69
N THR A 453 24.90 -28.51 12.85
CA THR A 453 23.62 -29.20 13.05
C THR A 453 22.81 -29.11 11.76
N ILE A 454 22.38 -30.24 11.20
CA ILE A 454 21.61 -30.29 9.95
C ILE A 454 20.17 -30.70 10.30
N THR A 455 19.19 -29.98 9.77
CA THR A 455 17.76 -30.29 9.97
C THR A 455 16.94 -29.97 8.73
N SER A 456 15.66 -30.39 8.73
CA SER A 456 14.73 -30.11 7.65
C SER A 456 13.81 -28.91 7.97
N TYR A 457 13.26 -28.27 6.93
CA TYR A 457 12.25 -27.21 7.08
C TYR A 457 11.00 -27.66 7.87
N ALA A 458 10.61 -28.93 7.72
CA ALA A 458 9.48 -29.48 8.48
C ALA A 458 9.78 -29.51 9.98
N LEU A 459 11.00 -29.91 10.36
CA LEU A 459 11.45 -29.98 11.76
C LEU A 459 11.77 -28.59 12.31
N LEU A 460 12.30 -27.68 11.52
CA LEU A 460 12.42 -26.28 11.91
C LEU A 460 11.06 -25.72 12.34
N ARG A 461 10.00 -25.96 11.56
CA ARG A 461 8.65 -25.51 11.90
C ARG A 461 8.13 -26.13 13.19
N GLN A 462 8.37 -27.44 13.39
CA GLN A 462 7.89 -28.18 14.57
C GLN A 462 8.61 -27.75 15.85
N ASP A 463 9.92 -27.58 15.79
CA ASP A 463 10.80 -27.41 16.93
C ASP A 463 11.39 -25.99 17.05
N VAL A 464 10.75 -25.01 16.44
CA VAL A 464 11.27 -23.63 16.37
C VAL A 464 11.56 -23.05 17.77
N ASP A 465 10.72 -23.36 18.77
CA ASP A 465 10.92 -22.87 20.14
C ASP A 465 12.20 -23.42 20.80
N ARG A 466 12.65 -24.59 20.37
CA ARG A 466 13.91 -25.17 20.82
C ARG A 466 15.10 -24.62 20.05
N LEU A 467 14.99 -24.53 18.71
CA LEU A 467 16.06 -24.08 17.84
C LEU A 467 16.34 -22.57 18.01
N ALA A 468 15.31 -21.76 18.26
CA ALA A 468 15.44 -20.32 18.47
C ALA A 468 16.01 -19.94 19.86
N LYS A 469 16.07 -20.90 20.83
CA LYS A 469 16.73 -20.65 22.12
C LYS A 469 18.26 -20.75 22.02
N THR A 470 18.78 -21.28 20.91
CA THR A 470 20.20 -21.39 20.65
C THR A 470 20.63 -20.21 19.82
N THR A 471 21.65 -19.48 20.27
CA THR A 471 22.32 -18.47 19.44
C THR A 471 23.29 -19.22 18.51
N TRP A 472 23.06 -19.09 17.22
CA TRP A 472 23.88 -19.69 16.17
C TRP A 472 24.92 -18.67 15.68
N ASP A 473 26.13 -19.11 15.42
CA ASP A 473 27.10 -18.25 14.75
C ASP A 473 26.75 -18.08 13.27
N CYS A 474 26.18 -19.15 12.64
CA CYS A 474 25.64 -19.07 11.29
C CYS A 474 24.37 -19.91 11.14
N VAL A 475 23.39 -19.41 10.39
CA VAL A 475 22.24 -20.19 9.90
C VAL A 475 22.27 -20.20 8.38
N ILE A 476 22.28 -21.39 7.81
CA ILE A 476 22.27 -21.63 6.35
C ILE A 476 20.91 -22.22 5.98
N LEU A 477 20.17 -21.56 5.08
CA LEU A 477 18.97 -22.11 4.46
C LEU A 477 19.33 -22.59 3.06
N ASP A 478 19.27 -23.90 2.85
CA ASP A 478 19.45 -24.48 1.52
C ASP A 478 18.10 -24.64 0.82
N GLU A 479 18.05 -24.42 -0.49
CA GLU A 479 16.83 -24.29 -1.28
C GLU A 479 15.86 -23.27 -0.63
N ALA A 480 16.38 -22.07 -0.43
CA ALA A 480 15.72 -20.99 0.33
C ALA A 480 14.37 -20.53 -0.25
N GLN A 481 14.01 -20.96 -1.47
CA GLN A 481 12.63 -20.80 -1.97
C GLN A 481 11.59 -21.47 -1.06
N ALA A 482 11.97 -22.35 -0.13
CA ALA A 482 11.09 -22.90 0.89
C ALA A 482 10.45 -21.82 1.79
N ILE A 483 11.10 -20.67 1.95
CA ILE A 483 10.59 -19.52 2.71
C ILE A 483 10.04 -18.40 1.83
N LYS A 484 9.80 -18.62 0.54
CA LYS A 484 9.33 -17.59 -0.41
C LYS A 484 8.01 -16.92 -0.01
N ASN A 485 7.12 -17.66 0.67
CA ASN A 485 5.91 -17.08 1.25
C ASN A 485 6.15 -16.66 2.70
N PRO A 486 6.21 -15.34 3.01
CA PRO A 486 6.48 -14.84 4.36
C PRO A 486 5.40 -15.20 5.39
N ASP A 487 4.17 -15.51 4.93
CA ASP A 487 3.06 -15.90 5.80
C ASP A 487 3.09 -17.40 6.15
N SER A 488 3.92 -18.18 5.49
CA SER A 488 4.07 -19.60 5.77
C SER A 488 4.63 -19.83 7.17
N GLN A 489 4.21 -20.93 7.80
CA GLN A 489 4.73 -21.32 9.11
C GLN A 489 6.25 -21.58 9.08
N ILE A 490 6.77 -22.03 7.94
CA ILE A 490 8.20 -22.28 7.72
C ILE A 490 8.97 -20.96 7.71
N ALA A 491 8.51 -19.97 6.95
CA ALA A 491 9.15 -18.66 6.89
C ALA A 491 9.15 -17.97 8.26
N ARG A 492 8.01 -17.99 8.96
CA ARG A 492 7.90 -17.44 10.32
C ARG A 492 8.83 -18.15 11.31
N ALA A 493 9.01 -19.47 11.20
CA ALA A 493 9.95 -20.20 12.01
C ALA A 493 11.40 -19.80 11.71
N ALA A 494 11.76 -19.65 10.43
CA ALA A 494 13.09 -19.21 10.02
C ALA A 494 13.41 -17.79 10.53
N PHE A 495 12.46 -16.88 10.49
CA PHE A 495 12.63 -15.49 10.97
C PHE A 495 12.88 -15.42 12.50
N ARG A 496 12.45 -16.42 13.26
CA ARG A 496 12.65 -16.49 14.71
C ARG A 496 14.03 -17.00 15.14
N LEU A 497 14.80 -17.55 14.22
CA LEU A 497 16.13 -18.06 14.54
C LEU A 497 17.07 -16.92 14.93
N ASP A 498 17.77 -17.10 16.04
CA ASP A 498 18.83 -16.16 16.47
C ASP A 498 20.18 -16.57 15.88
N ALA A 499 20.74 -15.70 15.04
CA ALA A 499 21.98 -15.98 14.32
C ALA A 499 22.81 -14.71 14.10
N ARG A 500 24.12 -14.82 14.28
CA ARG A 500 25.06 -13.73 14.00
C ARG A 500 25.27 -13.50 12.50
N ALA A 501 25.27 -14.57 11.71
CA ALA A 501 25.31 -14.53 10.26
C ALA A 501 24.22 -15.42 9.66
N ARG A 502 23.72 -15.04 8.50
CA ARG A 502 22.66 -15.77 7.79
C ARG A 502 23.03 -15.93 6.33
N VAL A 503 22.91 -17.13 5.81
CA VAL A 503 23.18 -17.46 4.41
C VAL A 503 21.97 -18.17 3.83
N ALA A 504 21.57 -17.80 2.64
CA ALA A 504 20.57 -18.52 1.88
C ALA A 504 21.18 -19.00 0.56
N LEU A 505 20.93 -20.26 0.25
CA LEU A 505 21.36 -20.92 -1.00
C LEU A 505 20.10 -21.22 -1.82
N THR A 506 20.10 -20.85 -3.10
CA THR A 506 19.01 -21.16 -4.01
C THR A 506 19.49 -21.20 -5.46
N GLY A 507 18.86 -21.97 -6.32
CA GLY A 507 19.04 -21.87 -7.76
C GLY A 507 18.09 -20.87 -8.42
N THR A 508 16.99 -20.52 -7.72
CA THR A 508 15.90 -19.69 -8.23
C THR A 508 15.50 -18.63 -7.20
N PRO A 509 16.17 -17.48 -7.14
CA PRO A 509 15.89 -16.46 -6.13
C PRO A 509 14.49 -15.82 -6.27
N VAL A 510 13.96 -15.78 -7.48
CA VAL A 510 12.59 -15.31 -7.79
C VAL A 510 11.99 -16.25 -8.82
N GLU A 511 10.88 -16.87 -8.50
CA GLU A 511 10.15 -17.73 -9.43
C GLU A 511 8.96 -17.00 -10.08
N ASN A 512 8.12 -16.34 -9.27
CA ASN A 512 6.88 -15.77 -9.75
C ASN A 512 6.63 -14.31 -9.32
N ARG A 513 7.08 -13.89 -8.14
CA ARG A 513 6.75 -12.58 -7.57
C ARG A 513 7.93 -11.98 -6.82
N LEU A 514 8.02 -10.65 -6.86
CA LEU A 514 9.06 -9.91 -6.12
C LEU A 514 8.96 -10.08 -4.59
N GLU A 515 7.77 -10.36 -4.05
CA GLU A 515 7.58 -10.64 -2.62
C GLU A 515 8.31 -11.90 -2.16
N GLU A 516 8.60 -12.85 -3.06
CA GLU A 516 9.44 -14.02 -2.76
C GLU A 516 10.87 -13.60 -2.39
N LEU A 517 11.41 -12.64 -3.12
CA LEU A 517 12.72 -12.05 -2.85
C LEU A 517 12.71 -11.25 -1.54
N TRP A 518 11.64 -10.50 -1.26
CA TRP A 518 11.49 -9.80 0.01
C TRP A 518 11.60 -10.76 1.20
N SER A 519 10.93 -11.91 1.14
CA SER A 519 10.94 -12.89 2.22
C SER A 519 12.34 -13.44 2.50
N GLN A 520 13.09 -13.78 1.45
CA GLN A 520 14.46 -14.27 1.58
C GLN A 520 15.41 -13.20 2.13
N LEU A 521 15.32 -11.97 1.62
CA LEU A 521 16.15 -10.86 2.07
C LEU A 521 15.77 -10.38 3.47
N HIS A 522 14.49 -10.51 3.87
CA HIS A 522 14.05 -10.22 5.25
C HIS A 522 14.63 -11.24 6.25
N PHE A 523 14.76 -12.51 5.87
CA PHE A 523 15.49 -13.48 6.67
C PHE A 523 16.96 -13.09 6.80
N LEU A 524 17.62 -12.73 5.71
CA LEU A 524 19.06 -12.44 5.67
C LEU A 524 19.43 -11.15 6.39
N ASN A 525 18.76 -10.07 6.03
CA ASN A 525 19.03 -8.71 6.50
C ASN A 525 17.70 -8.03 6.88
N PRO A 526 17.15 -8.29 8.09
CA PRO A 526 15.88 -7.69 8.51
C PRO A 526 15.92 -6.16 8.38
N GLY A 527 14.90 -5.61 7.72
CA GLY A 527 14.80 -4.16 7.48
C GLY A 527 15.42 -3.66 6.16
N LEU A 528 16.24 -4.46 5.46
CA LEU A 528 16.88 -4.06 4.20
C LEU A 528 15.88 -3.49 3.18
N LEU A 529 14.74 -4.11 3.01
CA LEU A 529 13.69 -3.67 2.09
C LEU A 529 12.48 -3.03 2.78
N GLY A 530 12.62 -2.70 4.06
CA GLY A 530 11.53 -2.16 4.87
C GLY A 530 10.46 -3.21 5.20
N GLY A 531 9.33 -2.74 5.74
CA GLY A 531 8.17 -3.59 6.00
C GLY A 531 7.52 -4.08 4.70
N ARG A 532 6.77 -5.19 4.78
CA ARG A 532 6.15 -5.82 3.59
C ARG A 532 5.22 -4.89 2.81
N THR A 533 4.39 -4.11 3.50
CA THR A 533 3.50 -3.12 2.87
C THR A 533 4.30 -2.04 2.15
N ALA A 534 5.30 -1.47 2.83
CA ALA A 534 6.18 -0.48 2.24
C ALA A 534 6.94 -1.03 1.01
N PHE A 535 7.42 -2.27 1.06
CA PHE A 535 8.06 -2.92 -0.08
C PHE A 535 7.12 -3.07 -1.28
N ARG A 536 5.88 -3.50 -1.03
CA ARG A 536 4.88 -3.65 -2.09
C ARG A 536 4.58 -2.32 -2.76
N ASP A 537 4.36 -1.27 -1.97
CA ASP A 537 3.94 0.03 -2.48
C ASP A 537 5.11 0.80 -3.14
N ARG A 538 6.34 0.66 -2.62
CA ARG A 538 7.54 1.36 -3.11
C ARG A 538 8.30 0.63 -4.22
N TYR A 539 8.19 -0.70 -4.32
CA TYR A 539 8.94 -1.52 -5.27
C TYR A 539 8.07 -2.45 -6.10
N ALA A 540 7.31 -3.36 -5.48
CA ALA A 540 6.66 -4.43 -6.22
C ALA A 540 5.58 -3.93 -7.18
N ARG A 541 4.74 -3.00 -6.73
CA ARG A 541 3.68 -2.43 -7.53
C ARG A 541 4.21 -1.53 -8.68
N PRO A 542 5.09 -0.55 -8.46
CA PRO A 542 5.63 0.26 -9.54
C PRO A 542 6.38 -0.57 -10.60
N ILE A 543 7.15 -1.59 -10.17
CA ILE A 543 7.84 -2.50 -11.09
C ILE A 543 6.84 -3.31 -11.92
N ALA A 544 5.74 -3.78 -11.33
CA ALA A 544 4.68 -4.48 -12.06
C ALA A 544 3.94 -3.55 -13.04
N GLU A 545 3.90 -2.25 -12.77
CA GLU A 545 3.35 -1.20 -13.63
C GLU A 545 4.37 -0.72 -14.71
N GLY A 546 5.61 -1.25 -14.70
CA GLY A 546 6.64 -1.00 -15.72
C GLY A 546 7.61 0.13 -15.40
N ASP A 547 7.78 0.54 -14.14
CA ASP A 547 8.75 1.56 -13.74
C ASP A 547 10.17 0.99 -13.67
N ASP A 548 10.95 1.25 -14.72
CA ASP A 548 12.35 0.84 -14.82
C ASP A 548 13.26 1.54 -13.81
N THR A 549 12.93 2.76 -13.38
CA THR A 549 13.76 3.52 -12.43
C THR A 549 13.73 2.86 -11.06
N VAL A 550 12.56 2.39 -10.65
CA VAL A 550 12.38 1.62 -9.40
C VAL A 550 13.08 0.26 -9.52
N THR A 551 13.05 -0.38 -10.69
CA THR A 551 13.77 -1.64 -10.94
C THR A 551 15.28 -1.46 -10.75
N VAL A 552 15.87 -0.41 -11.31
CA VAL A 552 17.30 -0.08 -11.14
C VAL A 552 17.63 0.21 -9.67
N ARG A 553 16.76 0.93 -8.98
CA ARG A 553 16.92 1.24 -7.54
C ARG A 553 16.93 -0.04 -6.70
N LEU A 554 15.97 -0.93 -6.91
CA LEU A 554 15.91 -2.20 -6.20
C LEU A 554 17.15 -3.06 -6.46
N ARG A 555 17.54 -3.23 -7.73
CA ARG A 555 18.76 -3.99 -8.10
C ARG A 555 20.01 -3.44 -7.42
N ARG A 556 20.19 -2.12 -7.40
CA ARG A 556 21.34 -1.48 -6.72
C ARG A 556 21.36 -1.79 -5.23
N ARG A 557 20.20 -1.79 -4.57
CA ARG A 557 20.07 -2.03 -3.13
C ARG A 557 20.37 -3.46 -2.74
N ILE A 558 19.91 -4.45 -3.53
CA ILE A 558 20.09 -5.88 -3.24
C ILE A 558 21.42 -6.46 -3.72
N ARG A 559 22.03 -5.84 -4.73
CA ARG A 559 23.27 -6.33 -5.36
C ARG A 559 24.37 -6.69 -4.35
N PRO A 560 24.63 -5.96 -3.27
CA PRO A 560 25.64 -6.32 -2.28
C PRO A 560 25.43 -7.67 -1.60
N PHE A 561 24.18 -8.10 -1.49
CA PHE A 561 23.74 -9.26 -0.70
C PHE A 561 23.32 -10.44 -1.57
N LEU A 562 23.37 -10.31 -2.89
CA LEU A 562 22.97 -11.33 -3.85
C LEU A 562 24.09 -11.60 -4.85
N LEU A 563 24.56 -12.83 -4.87
CA LEU A 563 25.51 -13.30 -5.87
C LEU A 563 24.84 -14.37 -6.73
N ARG A 564 24.72 -14.10 -8.03
CA ARG A 564 24.15 -15.03 -9.01
C ARG A 564 25.06 -15.13 -10.21
N ARG A 565 25.45 -16.36 -10.56
CA ARG A 565 26.24 -16.68 -11.75
C ARG A 565 25.55 -17.80 -12.51
N LEU A 566 25.59 -17.71 -13.82
CA LEU A 566 25.05 -18.71 -14.72
C LEU A 566 26.16 -19.71 -15.11
N LYS A 567 25.77 -20.97 -15.36
CA LYS A 567 26.72 -22.00 -15.86
C LYS A 567 27.43 -21.55 -17.12
N SER A 568 26.71 -20.94 -18.05
CA SER A 568 27.24 -20.41 -19.31
C SER A 568 28.30 -19.33 -19.13
N GLU A 569 28.31 -18.62 -17.99
CA GLU A 569 29.26 -17.53 -17.70
C GLU A 569 30.54 -18.06 -17.05
N VAL A 570 30.44 -19.09 -16.18
CA VAL A 570 31.55 -19.52 -15.30
C VAL A 570 32.12 -20.90 -15.63
N ALA A 571 31.48 -21.65 -16.51
CA ALA A 571 31.91 -22.97 -16.94
C ALA A 571 31.74 -23.11 -18.47
N PRO A 572 32.48 -22.31 -19.26
CA PRO A 572 32.39 -22.32 -20.72
C PRO A 572 32.82 -23.65 -21.35
N GLU A 573 33.50 -24.49 -20.60
CA GLU A 573 33.91 -25.85 -21.00
C GLU A 573 32.75 -26.86 -21.06
N LEU A 574 31.60 -26.54 -20.45
CA LEU A 574 30.43 -27.41 -20.53
C LEU A 574 29.79 -27.33 -21.92
N PRO A 575 29.38 -28.48 -22.48
CA PRO A 575 28.66 -28.45 -23.75
C PRO A 575 27.38 -27.63 -23.64
N PRO A 576 26.95 -27.00 -24.74
CA PRO A 576 25.72 -26.22 -24.75
C PRO A 576 24.52 -27.13 -24.48
N LEU A 577 23.55 -26.62 -23.71
CA LEU A 577 22.24 -27.28 -23.56
C LEU A 577 21.48 -27.23 -24.88
N SER A 578 21.13 -28.40 -25.43
CA SER A 578 20.26 -28.48 -26.60
C SER A 578 18.83 -28.81 -26.16
N GLU A 579 17.92 -27.94 -26.46
CA GLU A 579 16.49 -28.17 -26.25
C GLU A 579 15.84 -28.61 -27.54
N ILE A 580 15.17 -29.76 -27.53
CA ILE A 580 14.47 -30.30 -28.69
C ILE A 580 13.00 -30.49 -28.31
N VAL A 581 12.12 -29.83 -29.05
CA VAL A 581 10.68 -30.06 -28.94
C VAL A 581 10.28 -31.16 -29.91
N LEU A 582 9.73 -32.24 -29.37
CA LEU A 582 9.19 -33.34 -30.18
C LEU A 582 7.65 -33.23 -30.21
N ASP A 583 7.12 -32.92 -31.34
CA ASP A 583 5.66 -32.90 -31.57
C ASP A 583 5.18 -34.33 -31.80
N CYS A 584 4.17 -34.75 -31.03
CA CYS A 584 3.55 -36.06 -31.16
C CYS A 584 2.12 -35.88 -31.68
N GLU A 585 1.83 -36.39 -32.86
CA GLU A 585 0.46 -36.42 -33.38
C GLU A 585 -0.33 -37.52 -32.68
N LEU A 586 -1.51 -37.16 -32.17
CA LEU A 586 -2.42 -38.14 -31.59
C LEU A 586 -2.93 -39.11 -32.64
N SER A 587 -2.97 -40.41 -32.34
CA SER A 587 -3.65 -41.39 -33.15
C SER A 587 -5.14 -41.06 -33.25
N PRO A 588 -5.89 -41.63 -34.24
CA PRO A 588 -7.32 -41.40 -34.38
C PRO A 588 -8.12 -41.68 -33.09
N ASP A 589 -7.75 -42.73 -32.36
CA ASP A 589 -8.41 -43.12 -31.13
C ASP A 589 -8.09 -42.15 -29.97
N GLU A 590 -6.83 -41.76 -29.82
CA GLU A 590 -6.42 -40.73 -28.85
C GLU A 590 -7.06 -39.38 -29.13
N ARG A 591 -7.17 -39.03 -30.43
CA ARG A 591 -7.84 -37.81 -30.88
C ARG A 591 -9.33 -37.86 -30.54
N ALA A 592 -10.01 -38.97 -30.70
CA ALA A 592 -11.41 -39.14 -30.34
C ALA A 592 -11.64 -38.94 -28.83
N VAL A 593 -10.77 -39.53 -28.01
CA VAL A 593 -10.80 -39.33 -26.54
C VAL A 593 -10.55 -37.86 -26.20
N TYR A 594 -9.50 -37.25 -26.76
CA TYR A 594 -9.18 -35.85 -26.51
C TYR A 594 -10.35 -34.93 -26.87
N ASP A 595 -10.93 -35.11 -28.06
CA ASP A 595 -12.04 -34.28 -28.54
C ASP A 595 -13.32 -34.49 -27.74
N SER A 596 -13.57 -35.70 -27.21
CA SER A 596 -14.69 -35.97 -26.28
C SER A 596 -14.52 -35.24 -24.97
N VAL A 597 -13.31 -35.31 -24.37
CA VAL A 597 -12.95 -34.57 -23.15
C VAL A 597 -13.05 -33.08 -23.37
N ARG A 598 -12.58 -32.56 -24.52
CA ARG A 598 -12.67 -31.14 -24.89
C ARG A 598 -14.13 -30.71 -24.98
N ALA A 599 -14.98 -31.44 -25.67
CA ALA A 599 -16.40 -31.11 -25.84
C ALA A 599 -17.16 -31.11 -24.50
N ALA A 600 -16.92 -32.10 -23.65
CA ALA A 600 -17.51 -32.16 -22.30
C ALA A 600 -17.05 -30.98 -21.44
N THR A 601 -15.76 -30.71 -21.46
CA THR A 601 -15.10 -29.67 -20.63
C THR A 601 -15.51 -28.26 -21.02
N VAL A 602 -15.58 -27.96 -22.35
CA VAL A 602 -16.00 -26.63 -22.82
C VAL A 602 -17.45 -26.36 -22.44
N ARG A 603 -18.32 -27.38 -22.50
CA ARG A 603 -19.72 -27.24 -22.06
C ARG A 603 -19.83 -26.93 -20.59
N ASP A 604 -19.18 -27.71 -19.73
CA ASP A 604 -19.17 -27.53 -18.26
C ASP A 604 -18.58 -26.17 -17.84
N VAL A 605 -17.48 -25.76 -18.47
CA VAL A 605 -16.83 -24.47 -18.16
C VAL A 605 -17.73 -23.31 -18.58
N VAL A 606 -18.32 -23.36 -19.77
CA VAL A 606 -19.22 -22.30 -20.26
C VAL A 606 -20.48 -22.18 -19.40
N GLU A 607 -21.09 -23.30 -19.00
CA GLU A 607 -22.25 -23.30 -18.12
C GLU A 607 -21.93 -22.73 -16.73
N ARG A 608 -20.81 -23.13 -16.14
CA ARG A 608 -20.37 -22.64 -14.82
C ARG A 608 -19.96 -21.18 -14.84
N LEU A 609 -19.28 -20.69 -15.88
CA LEU A 609 -18.91 -19.28 -16.02
C LEU A 609 -20.15 -18.38 -16.21
N ARG A 610 -21.16 -18.85 -16.95
CA ARG A 610 -22.45 -18.13 -17.10
C ARG A 610 -23.24 -18.06 -15.78
N GLY A 611 -23.08 -19.04 -14.90
CA GLY A 611 -23.70 -19.10 -13.57
C GLY A 611 -22.92 -18.37 -12.46
N GLY A 612 -21.90 -17.54 -12.79
CA GLY A 612 -21.04 -16.86 -11.80
C GLY A 612 -19.99 -17.78 -11.15
N GLY A 613 -19.63 -18.87 -11.80
CA GLY A 613 -18.77 -19.92 -11.27
C GLY A 613 -17.26 -19.58 -11.28
N ASN A 614 -16.56 -20.30 -10.41
CA ASN A 614 -15.16 -20.09 -10.02
C ASN A 614 -14.18 -20.52 -11.15
N VAL A 615 -13.05 -19.80 -11.26
CA VAL A 615 -11.88 -20.10 -12.13
C VAL A 615 -11.36 -21.54 -11.94
N MET A 616 -11.60 -22.16 -10.79
CA MET A 616 -11.22 -23.56 -10.49
C MET A 616 -11.77 -24.56 -11.50
N ALA A 617 -12.98 -24.35 -12.04
CA ALA A 617 -13.55 -25.23 -13.05
C ALA A 617 -12.77 -25.20 -14.37
N ALA A 618 -12.27 -24.02 -14.79
CA ALA A 618 -11.41 -23.90 -15.96
C ALA A 618 -10.06 -24.59 -15.77
N LEU A 619 -9.49 -24.51 -14.56
CA LEU A 619 -8.23 -25.20 -14.23
C LEU A 619 -8.40 -26.73 -14.22
N GLU A 620 -9.51 -27.23 -13.70
CA GLU A 620 -9.83 -28.68 -13.73
C GLU A 620 -9.99 -29.16 -15.17
N ALA A 621 -10.65 -28.38 -15.99
CA ALA A 621 -10.80 -28.61 -17.41
C ALA A 621 -9.47 -28.76 -18.14
N LEU A 622 -8.56 -27.80 -17.92
CA LEU A 622 -7.21 -27.82 -18.47
C LEU A 622 -6.42 -29.04 -17.99
N LEU A 623 -6.61 -29.43 -16.70
CA LEU A 623 -5.98 -30.63 -16.17
C LEU A 623 -6.42 -31.89 -16.92
N ARG A 624 -7.74 -32.07 -17.18
CA ARG A 624 -8.28 -33.21 -17.92
C ARG A 624 -7.77 -33.25 -19.36
N LEU A 625 -7.73 -32.11 -20.05
CA LEU A 625 -7.17 -32.01 -21.41
C LEU A 625 -5.68 -32.38 -21.46
N ARG A 626 -4.90 -31.92 -20.46
CA ARG A 626 -3.48 -32.32 -20.35
C ARG A 626 -3.32 -33.82 -20.07
N GLN A 627 -4.18 -34.43 -19.26
CA GLN A 627 -4.19 -35.87 -19.04
C GLN A 627 -4.49 -36.61 -20.35
N ALA A 628 -5.56 -36.24 -21.04
CA ALA A 628 -5.93 -36.85 -22.35
C ALA A 628 -4.84 -36.72 -23.40
N ALA A 629 -4.12 -35.58 -23.44
CA ALA A 629 -2.98 -35.35 -24.36
C ALA A 629 -1.71 -36.11 -23.96
N CYS A 630 -1.62 -36.64 -22.74
CA CYS A 630 -0.50 -37.48 -22.32
C CYS A 630 -0.76 -38.97 -22.54
N HIS A 631 -1.91 -39.44 -22.13
CA HIS A 631 -2.38 -40.81 -22.33
C HIS A 631 -3.88 -40.88 -22.01
N ALA A 632 -4.67 -41.58 -22.86
CA ALA A 632 -6.10 -41.69 -22.69
C ALA A 632 -6.51 -42.25 -21.29
N ALA A 633 -5.83 -43.25 -20.82
CA ALA A 633 -6.09 -43.90 -19.53
C ALA A 633 -5.74 -43.04 -18.28
N LEU A 634 -5.23 -41.82 -18.43
CA LEU A 634 -5.10 -40.85 -17.32
C LEU A 634 -6.42 -40.08 -17.08
N VAL A 635 -7.36 -40.20 -17.99
CA VAL A 635 -8.66 -39.58 -17.85
C VAL A 635 -9.55 -40.50 -17.01
N PRO A 636 -10.18 -40.05 -15.93
CA PRO A 636 -11.05 -40.88 -15.10
C PRO A 636 -12.17 -41.54 -15.91
N GLY A 637 -12.35 -42.83 -15.72
CA GLY A 637 -13.33 -43.63 -16.46
C GLY A 637 -12.84 -44.14 -17.80
N GLN A 638 -11.57 -43.98 -18.14
CA GLN A 638 -10.89 -44.52 -19.31
C GLN A 638 -9.74 -45.47 -18.93
N ASP A 639 -9.76 -46.01 -17.72
CA ASP A 639 -8.66 -46.80 -17.14
C ASP A 639 -8.33 -48.08 -17.93
N ASP A 640 -9.32 -48.61 -18.66
CA ASP A 640 -9.24 -49.87 -19.44
C ASP A 640 -8.68 -49.64 -20.88
N MET A 641 -8.36 -48.40 -21.26
CA MET A 641 -7.76 -48.12 -22.58
C MET A 641 -6.28 -48.57 -22.58
N GLU A 642 -6.06 -49.84 -22.77
CA GLU A 642 -4.74 -50.46 -23.00
C GLU A 642 -4.31 -50.25 -24.46
N GLY A 643 -4.09 -49.04 -24.89
CA GLY A 643 -3.58 -48.73 -26.24
C GLY A 643 -2.19 -48.13 -26.20
N ALA A 644 -1.43 -48.35 -27.28
CA ALA A 644 -0.17 -47.63 -27.46
C ALA A 644 -0.44 -46.12 -27.53
N SER A 645 0.23 -45.35 -26.68
CA SER A 645 0.15 -43.90 -26.75
C SER A 645 1.22 -43.40 -27.72
N SER A 646 0.81 -42.57 -28.69
CA SER A 646 1.73 -41.93 -29.64
C SER A 646 2.89 -41.24 -28.95
N LYS A 647 2.63 -40.65 -27.76
CA LYS A 647 3.64 -40.00 -26.93
C LYS A 647 4.60 -41.02 -26.30
N LEU A 648 4.11 -42.15 -25.82
CA LEU A 648 4.94 -43.20 -25.26
C LEU A 648 5.80 -43.86 -26.34
N GLU A 649 5.28 -44.10 -27.53
CA GLU A 649 6.06 -44.63 -28.62
C GLU A 649 7.20 -43.68 -29.05
N THR A 650 6.91 -42.40 -29.14
CA THR A 650 7.96 -41.38 -29.36
C THR A 650 8.99 -41.38 -28.28
N LEU A 651 8.60 -41.52 -26.97
CA LEU A 651 9.48 -41.59 -25.83
C LEU A 651 10.39 -42.86 -25.95
N TYR A 652 9.81 -44.03 -26.22
CA TYR A 652 10.56 -45.26 -26.31
C TYR A 652 11.61 -45.19 -27.43
N ALA A 653 11.22 -44.70 -28.62
CA ALA A 653 12.16 -44.58 -29.73
C ALA A 653 13.38 -43.70 -29.35
N ARG A 654 13.16 -42.62 -28.60
CA ARG A 654 14.25 -41.76 -28.12
C ARG A 654 15.08 -42.37 -27.01
N LEU A 655 14.45 -43.16 -26.12
CA LEU A 655 15.19 -43.87 -25.10
C LEU A 655 16.05 -44.99 -25.68
N GLU A 656 15.54 -45.77 -26.66
CA GLU A 656 16.30 -46.77 -27.37
C GLU A 656 17.55 -46.18 -28.05
N GLU A 657 17.37 -45.03 -28.72
CA GLU A 657 18.49 -44.31 -29.37
C GLU A 657 19.52 -43.85 -28.33
N ALA A 658 19.09 -43.19 -27.24
CA ALA A 658 20.00 -42.70 -26.20
C ALA A 658 20.74 -43.84 -25.49
N VAL A 659 20.08 -44.95 -25.19
CA VAL A 659 20.67 -46.12 -24.54
C VAL A 659 21.64 -46.84 -25.48
N ALA A 660 21.30 -46.94 -26.76
CA ALA A 660 22.21 -47.51 -27.76
C ALA A 660 23.50 -46.70 -27.93
N ASP A 661 23.39 -45.38 -27.78
CA ASP A 661 24.56 -44.46 -27.79
C ASP A 661 25.34 -44.43 -26.45
N GLY A 662 24.92 -45.24 -25.48
CA GLY A 662 25.58 -45.33 -24.15
C GLY A 662 25.26 -44.18 -23.20
N HIS A 663 24.21 -43.41 -23.47
CA HIS A 663 23.77 -42.30 -22.63
C HIS A 663 22.80 -42.76 -21.57
N LYS A 664 22.79 -42.07 -20.41
CA LYS A 664 21.78 -42.21 -19.38
C LYS A 664 20.68 -41.19 -19.59
N ALA A 665 19.43 -41.58 -19.34
CA ALA A 665 18.27 -40.78 -19.57
C ALA A 665 17.44 -40.58 -18.27
N LEU A 666 16.94 -39.38 -18.09
CA LEU A 666 15.99 -39.02 -17.02
C LEU A 666 14.62 -38.72 -17.64
N VAL A 667 13.59 -39.43 -17.20
CA VAL A 667 12.23 -39.24 -17.67
C VAL A 667 11.40 -38.60 -16.58
N PHE A 668 10.94 -37.37 -16.78
CA PHE A 668 10.13 -36.62 -15.81
C PHE A 668 8.65 -36.65 -16.19
N SER A 669 7.79 -36.94 -15.23
CA SER A 669 6.34 -36.81 -15.39
C SER A 669 5.69 -36.13 -14.20
N GLN A 670 4.62 -35.35 -14.49
CA GLN A 670 3.76 -34.79 -13.46
C GLN A 670 2.89 -35.88 -12.82
N TRP A 671 2.56 -36.92 -13.58
CA TRP A 671 1.67 -38.02 -13.15
C TRP A 671 2.49 -39.29 -12.93
N THR A 672 2.44 -39.82 -11.71
CA THR A 672 3.03 -41.12 -11.38
C THR A 672 2.35 -42.27 -12.12
N SER A 673 1.03 -42.15 -12.35
CA SER A 673 0.26 -43.10 -13.17
C SER A 673 0.70 -43.16 -14.64
N LEU A 674 1.33 -42.09 -15.18
CA LEU A 674 1.97 -42.17 -16.51
C LEU A 674 3.28 -42.99 -16.43
N LEU A 675 4.05 -42.82 -15.35
CA LEU A 675 5.27 -43.63 -15.15
C LEU A 675 4.93 -45.11 -15.03
N ASP A 676 3.80 -45.47 -14.36
CA ASP A 676 3.31 -46.87 -14.29
C ASP A 676 3.08 -47.48 -15.67
N ARG A 677 2.73 -46.65 -16.67
CA ARG A 677 2.50 -47.08 -18.08
C ARG A 677 3.75 -47.04 -18.93
N VAL A 678 4.79 -46.31 -18.50
CA VAL A 678 6.11 -46.32 -19.17
C VAL A 678 6.86 -47.62 -18.85
N GLU A 679 6.74 -48.14 -17.63
CA GLU A 679 7.50 -49.31 -17.17
C GLU A 679 7.30 -50.57 -18.05
N PRO A 680 6.08 -50.98 -18.44
CA PRO A 680 5.89 -52.15 -19.29
C PRO A 680 6.60 -52.03 -20.64
N GLY A 681 6.53 -50.89 -21.30
CA GLY A 681 7.17 -50.67 -22.58
C GLY A 681 8.70 -50.64 -22.50
N LEU A 682 9.31 -50.24 -21.37
CA LEU A 682 10.75 -50.40 -21.11
C LEU A 682 11.11 -51.87 -20.93
N ALA A 683 10.30 -52.65 -20.20
CA ALA A 683 10.53 -54.09 -20.01
C ALA A 683 10.48 -54.85 -21.33
N GLU A 684 9.50 -54.58 -22.21
CA GLU A 684 9.39 -55.17 -23.55
C GLU A 684 10.63 -54.89 -24.43
N ARG A 685 11.30 -53.77 -24.22
CA ARG A 685 12.51 -53.36 -24.95
C ARG A 685 13.80 -53.75 -24.26
N ASN A 686 13.73 -54.51 -23.15
CA ASN A 686 14.86 -54.92 -22.32
C ASN A 686 15.72 -53.72 -21.83
N ILE A 687 15.09 -52.57 -21.56
CA ILE A 687 15.72 -51.39 -20.98
C ILE A 687 15.53 -51.45 -19.47
N GLU A 688 16.59 -51.53 -18.72
CA GLU A 688 16.54 -51.46 -17.25
C GLU A 688 16.28 -50.02 -16.81
N TRP A 689 15.50 -49.88 -15.75
CA TRP A 689 15.18 -48.56 -15.19
C TRP A 689 15.18 -48.57 -13.66
N LEU A 690 15.29 -47.37 -13.11
CA LEU A 690 15.03 -47.06 -11.70
C LEU A 690 13.88 -46.09 -11.62
N ARG A 691 13.22 -46.10 -10.48
CA ARG A 691 12.09 -45.18 -10.22
C ARG A 691 12.32 -44.36 -8.94
N LEU A 692 12.03 -43.05 -9.04
CA LEU A 692 12.12 -42.12 -7.94
C LEU A 692 10.86 -41.25 -7.88
N ASP A 693 9.97 -41.56 -6.95
CA ASP A 693 8.73 -40.85 -6.73
C ASP A 693 8.42 -40.64 -5.23
N GLY A 694 7.17 -40.23 -4.91
CA GLY A 694 6.74 -40.00 -3.53
C GLY A 694 6.78 -41.24 -2.62
N SER A 695 6.76 -42.46 -3.20
CA SER A 695 6.77 -43.74 -2.46
C SER A 695 8.20 -44.25 -2.16
N THR A 696 9.22 -43.69 -2.84
CA THR A 696 10.61 -44.10 -2.70
C THR A 696 11.13 -43.78 -1.32
N ARG A 697 11.47 -44.80 -0.54
CA ARG A 697 11.97 -44.68 0.85
C ARG A 697 13.42 -44.26 0.92
N ASP A 698 14.30 -44.93 0.18
CA ASP A 698 15.73 -44.65 0.13
C ASP A 698 16.12 -44.03 -1.23
N ARG A 699 15.97 -42.69 -1.27
CA ARG A 699 16.31 -41.92 -2.47
C ARG A 699 17.81 -41.89 -2.77
N GLY A 700 18.63 -41.96 -1.71
CA GLY A 700 20.09 -41.95 -1.85
C GLY A 700 20.61 -43.18 -2.59
N ALA A 701 20.14 -44.38 -2.16
CA ALA A 701 20.52 -45.64 -2.81
C ALA A 701 20.07 -45.69 -4.28
N VAL A 702 18.88 -45.18 -4.60
CA VAL A 702 18.41 -45.11 -6.02
C VAL A 702 19.31 -44.22 -6.87
N VAL A 703 19.69 -43.04 -6.36
CA VAL A 703 20.59 -42.11 -7.06
C VAL A 703 21.98 -42.74 -7.23
N GLU A 704 22.54 -43.32 -6.18
CA GLU A 704 23.85 -44.00 -6.25
C GLU A 704 23.87 -45.15 -7.26
N ARG A 705 22.80 -45.95 -7.27
CA ARG A 705 22.67 -47.05 -8.24
C ARG A 705 22.55 -46.51 -9.67
N PHE A 706 21.82 -45.41 -9.89
CA PHE A 706 21.74 -44.78 -11.21
C PHE A 706 23.08 -44.24 -11.66
N GLN A 707 23.86 -43.62 -10.78
CA GLN A 707 25.16 -43.02 -11.10
C GLN A 707 26.30 -44.02 -11.25
N SER A 708 26.15 -45.26 -10.75
CA SER A 708 27.17 -46.29 -10.91
C SER A 708 27.38 -46.63 -12.40
N GLU A 709 28.62 -47.04 -12.76
CA GLU A 709 28.96 -47.39 -14.15
C GLU A 709 28.02 -48.46 -14.73
N ASP A 710 27.73 -49.50 -13.93
CA ASP A 710 26.80 -50.58 -14.29
C ASP A 710 25.34 -50.29 -13.90
N GLY A 711 25.00 -49.04 -13.64
CA GLY A 711 23.63 -48.68 -13.24
C GLY A 711 22.68 -48.65 -14.42
N PRO A 712 21.37 -48.89 -14.16
CA PRO A 712 20.33 -48.80 -15.20
C PRO A 712 20.40 -47.50 -15.98
N PRO A 713 20.23 -47.55 -17.33
CA PRO A 713 20.40 -46.36 -18.18
C PRO A 713 19.24 -45.36 -18.06
N VAL A 714 18.09 -45.78 -17.55
CA VAL A 714 16.91 -44.92 -17.45
C VAL A 714 16.48 -44.72 -16.00
N MET A 715 16.17 -43.49 -15.62
CA MET A 715 15.51 -43.20 -14.35
C MET A 715 14.20 -42.44 -14.59
N LEU A 716 13.11 -43.00 -14.05
CA LEU A 716 11.78 -42.43 -14.07
C LEU A 716 11.56 -41.57 -12.83
N LEU A 717 11.21 -40.31 -12.99
CA LEU A 717 11.07 -39.34 -11.91
C LEU A 717 9.71 -38.66 -11.92
N SER A 718 9.06 -38.58 -10.74
CA SER A 718 7.96 -37.64 -10.62
C SER A 718 8.52 -36.23 -10.46
N LEU A 719 7.87 -35.20 -11.07
CA LEU A 719 8.31 -33.81 -10.95
C LEU A 719 8.39 -33.32 -9.50
N ARG A 720 7.55 -33.84 -8.61
CA ARG A 720 7.62 -33.52 -7.18
C ARG A 720 8.82 -34.14 -6.47
N ALA A 721 9.24 -35.32 -6.86
CA ALA A 721 10.38 -36.00 -6.26
C ALA A 721 11.70 -35.55 -6.87
N GLY A 722 11.72 -35.25 -8.18
CA GLY A 722 12.91 -34.77 -8.90
C GLY A 722 13.16 -33.26 -8.78
N GLY A 723 12.13 -32.48 -8.39
CA GLY A 723 12.18 -31.02 -8.37
C GLY A 723 12.95 -30.39 -7.18
N THR A 724 13.48 -31.17 -6.24
CA THR A 724 14.19 -30.66 -5.08
C THR A 724 15.50 -31.40 -4.82
N GLY A 725 16.62 -30.78 -5.17
CA GLY A 725 17.93 -31.08 -4.64
C GLY A 725 18.51 -32.46 -4.96
N LEU A 726 18.16 -33.07 -6.10
CA LEU A 726 18.85 -34.26 -6.58
C LEU A 726 20.17 -33.82 -7.23
N ASN A 727 21.29 -34.35 -6.72
CA ASN A 727 22.58 -34.20 -7.36
C ASN A 727 22.83 -35.41 -8.26
N LEU A 728 22.67 -35.22 -9.55
CA LEU A 728 22.89 -36.22 -10.61
C LEU A 728 24.04 -35.72 -11.46
N THR A 729 25.25 -36.09 -11.09
CA THR A 729 26.52 -35.71 -11.78
C THR A 729 27.18 -36.89 -12.39
#